data_048c815b47c9feba3cf306e1c1264bc8
#
_entry.id   048c815b47c9feba3cf306e1c1264bc8
#
_cell.length_a   1.000
_cell.length_b   1.000
_cell.length_c   1.000
_cell.angle_alpha   90.00
_cell.angle_beta   90.00
_cell.angle_gamma   90.00
#
_symmetry.space_group_name_H-M   'P 1'
#
loop_
_entity.id
_entity.type
_entity.pdbx_description
1 polymer ?
#
loop_
_entity_poly.entity_id
_entity_poly.type
_entity_poly.pdbx_seq_one_letter_code
_entity_poly.pdbx_strand_id
1 'polypeptide(L)'
;MGKEIQSKLQKVMKITGIDAPEQKLMPVILSISRTLDKRITDTINDYKKIHNIKLSALEKDKIKNELLGLTKKTTTIKFEISDTEKNTALDLILNGLERNKEKVSGTIYAKLNVASNNFDTQYLKYINEQEHGKNQLLVIEVAPRVTKEKVINTIYKEYDNLSNYHFMAIVFRDTDWDTISDIAINCEFLKKEHDFQLFNRTTKQKKQELSDFLKNNKNIDFNLSLVEAVEAFFDGVSYGFQFNDLFVADNDNTKILIFQKIELDETVLPCPDCMSTFVRGNSYPRVLQKSFECQNPNCPSRSKIGRGKRYDYFSVKRNLQLKLGNKANNIDRDLAVQYRRDIFHNTDTIKQMLITCYSFAGDTVKYISAKAEHETYYYGRNVFYGGFETGKTVKPTVLQNLLKTVLDNVHVTPCKPTQSVRKDKYSIYEGDCCNILGCIPEKLSAAITSPPYYNAREYSQWPTLICYLVDMLVSAKCIFDKLEKDGVYMYNIGDIVGQDNVFVSSHMSNKRLMLGFFSMLIFKLIGFHIKENLIWDKGEVQSKRNSTDKFFPTYVRPINCYEHIFVFCKQKQKPKYSQTICVFPPVKKINSKGENILGHTAPYPIDLVKLIIPYINDDTNYVLDPFLGSGTTVITGIKYNFKTVGIELNSTYFGLAKRRIEES
;
A
#
# COMPACT_ATOMS: atom_id res chain seq x y z
N MET A 1 -16.96 -43.61 -40.36
CA MET A 1 -16.34 -42.42 -39.72
C MET A 1 -17.30 -41.60 -38.88
N GLY A 2 -18.41 -41.04 -39.41
CA GLY A 2 -19.31 -40.23 -38.58
C GLY A 2 -19.95 -40.94 -37.38
N LYS A 3 -20.28 -42.23 -37.49
CA LYS A 3 -20.79 -43.01 -36.35
C LYS A 3 -19.75 -43.22 -35.24
N GLU A 4 -18.49 -43.37 -35.59
CA GLU A 4 -17.38 -43.52 -34.66
C GLU A 4 -17.09 -42.22 -33.88
N ILE A 5 -17.09 -41.08 -34.58
CA ILE A 5 -16.94 -39.75 -33.97
C ILE A 5 -18.07 -39.50 -32.98
N GLN A 6 -19.33 -39.78 -33.38
CA GLN A 6 -20.48 -39.63 -32.48
C GLN A 6 -20.38 -40.53 -31.26
N SER A 7 -19.98 -41.80 -31.43
CA SER A 7 -19.79 -42.72 -30.32
C SER A 7 -18.72 -42.23 -29.31
N LYS A 8 -17.57 -41.76 -29.81
CA LYS A 8 -16.51 -41.18 -28.97
C LYS A 8 -16.95 -39.90 -28.28
N LEU A 9 -17.69 -39.04 -28.97
CA LEU A 9 -18.23 -37.82 -28.40
C LEU A 9 -19.21 -38.10 -27.26
N GLN A 10 -20.14 -39.05 -27.47
CA GLN A 10 -21.06 -39.50 -26.42
C GLN A 10 -20.31 -40.10 -25.21
N LYS A 11 -19.22 -40.83 -25.46
CA LYS A 11 -18.39 -41.35 -24.38
C LYS A 11 -17.72 -40.20 -23.58
N VAL A 12 -17.24 -39.15 -24.24
CA VAL A 12 -16.71 -37.93 -23.55
C VAL A 12 -17.81 -37.29 -22.71
N MET A 13 -19.00 -37.07 -23.28
CA MET A 13 -20.15 -36.48 -22.58
C MET A 13 -20.53 -37.27 -21.36
N LYS A 14 -20.62 -38.60 -21.49
CA LYS A 14 -20.96 -39.50 -20.38
C LYS A 14 -19.92 -39.48 -19.25
N ILE A 15 -18.62 -39.47 -19.59
CA ILE A 15 -17.54 -39.46 -18.59
C ILE A 15 -17.48 -38.12 -17.86
N THR A 16 -17.67 -37.02 -18.60
CA THR A 16 -17.53 -35.64 -18.07
C THR A 16 -18.81 -35.14 -17.41
N GLY A 17 -19.97 -35.72 -17.70
CA GLY A 17 -21.28 -35.20 -17.31
C GLY A 17 -21.69 -33.93 -18.06
N ILE A 18 -20.99 -33.59 -19.16
CA ILE A 18 -21.27 -32.40 -19.95
C ILE A 18 -22.32 -32.73 -21.04
N ASP A 19 -23.44 -32.01 -21.01
CA ASP A 19 -24.46 -32.06 -22.07
C ASP A 19 -24.30 -30.78 -22.94
N ALA A 20 -23.71 -30.94 -24.12
CA ALA A 20 -23.51 -29.86 -25.05
C ALA A 20 -23.62 -30.38 -26.50
N PRO A 21 -24.23 -29.59 -27.43
CA PRO A 21 -24.31 -29.98 -28.83
C PRO A 21 -22.93 -30.15 -29.47
N GLU A 22 -22.81 -31.12 -30.37
CA GLU A 22 -21.57 -31.44 -31.08
C GLU A 22 -20.89 -30.20 -31.67
N GLN A 23 -21.67 -29.30 -32.27
CA GLN A 23 -21.18 -28.05 -32.87
C GLN A 23 -20.45 -27.14 -31.89
N LYS A 24 -20.79 -27.20 -30.58
CA LYS A 24 -20.11 -26.42 -29.52
C LYS A 24 -18.98 -27.22 -28.87
N LEU A 25 -19.17 -28.53 -28.69
CA LEU A 25 -18.21 -29.37 -27.96
C LEU A 25 -16.99 -29.73 -28.82
N MET A 26 -17.15 -30.02 -30.10
CA MET A 26 -16.06 -30.44 -30.97
C MET A 26 -14.96 -29.39 -31.14
N PRO A 27 -15.26 -28.08 -31.35
CA PRO A 27 -14.22 -27.04 -31.38
C PRO A 27 -13.41 -26.94 -30.08
N VAL A 28 -14.05 -27.17 -28.95
CA VAL A 28 -13.40 -27.19 -27.63
C VAL A 28 -12.47 -28.40 -27.51
N ILE A 29 -12.94 -29.58 -27.89
CA ILE A 29 -12.14 -30.81 -27.91
C ILE A 29 -10.91 -30.65 -28.80
N LEU A 30 -11.09 -30.16 -30.03
CA LEU A 30 -9.97 -29.86 -30.93
C LEU A 30 -8.96 -28.84 -30.38
N SER A 31 -9.45 -27.82 -29.71
CA SER A 31 -8.60 -26.84 -29.05
C SER A 31 -7.77 -27.41 -27.91
N ILE A 32 -8.37 -28.33 -27.12
CA ILE A 32 -7.69 -28.97 -25.99
C ILE A 32 -6.72 -30.04 -26.48
N SER A 33 -7.12 -30.88 -27.43
CA SER A 33 -6.27 -31.95 -27.98
C SER A 33 -4.96 -31.41 -28.59
N ARG A 34 -5.01 -30.26 -29.24
CA ARG A 34 -3.84 -29.58 -29.79
C ARG A 34 -2.82 -29.18 -28.71
N THR A 35 -3.27 -28.92 -27.50
CA THR A 35 -2.39 -28.60 -26.35
C THR A 35 -1.87 -29.88 -25.65
N LEU A 36 -2.56 -31.00 -25.83
CA LEU A 36 -2.17 -32.30 -25.28
C LEU A 36 -1.21 -33.07 -26.21
N ASP A 37 -1.07 -32.65 -27.46
CA ASP A 37 -0.19 -33.34 -28.41
C ASP A 37 1.29 -33.07 -28.09
N LYS A 38 1.86 -34.02 -27.35
CA LYS A 38 3.27 -33.99 -26.93
C LYS A 38 4.24 -33.99 -28.12
N ARG A 39 3.87 -34.58 -29.26
CA ARG A 39 4.71 -34.68 -30.44
C ARG A 39 5.09 -33.34 -31.01
N ILE A 40 4.18 -32.36 -30.99
CA ILE A 40 4.47 -31.00 -31.48
C ILE A 40 5.54 -30.32 -30.61
N THR A 41 5.42 -30.49 -29.30
CA THR A 41 6.42 -29.93 -28.35
C THR A 41 7.77 -30.60 -28.51
N ASP A 42 7.79 -31.91 -28.71
CA ASP A 42 9.00 -32.70 -28.93
C ASP A 42 9.65 -32.31 -30.27
N THR A 43 8.87 -32.17 -31.36
CA THR A 43 9.37 -31.70 -32.66
C THR A 43 10.01 -30.32 -32.58
N ILE A 44 9.41 -29.38 -31.85
CA ILE A 44 9.97 -28.04 -31.64
C ILE A 44 11.30 -28.11 -30.84
N ASN A 45 11.36 -28.99 -29.84
CA ASN A 45 12.54 -29.16 -29.03
C ASN A 45 13.67 -29.85 -29.81
N ASP A 46 13.35 -30.83 -30.63
CA ASP A 46 14.30 -31.54 -31.49
C ASP A 46 14.84 -30.59 -32.59
N TYR A 47 13.99 -29.79 -33.20
CA TYR A 47 14.40 -28.76 -34.16
C TYR A 47 15.40 -27.77 -33.54
N LYS A 48 15.12 -27.31 -32.31
CA LYS A 48 16.06 -26.45 -31.57
C LYS A 48 17.43 -27.12 -31.32
N LYS A 49 17.39 -28.39 -30.94
CA LYS A 49 18.59 -29.16 -30.61
C LYS A 49 19.45 -29.39 -31.85
N ILE A 50 18.82 -29.73 -32.98
CA ILE A 50 19.49 -30.00 -34.27
C ILE A 50 20.12 -28.71 -34.83
N HIS A 51 19.46 -27.60 -34.72
CA HIS A 51 19.89 -26.33 -35.33
C HIS A 51 20.59 -25.37 -34.38
N ASN A 52 20.77 -25.75 -33.10
CA ASN A 52 21.39 -24.95 -32.05
C ASN A 52 20.82 -23.50 -31.96
N ILE A 53 19.51 -23.36 -32.20
CA ILE A 53 18.84 -22.06 -32.32
C ILE A 53 18.15 -21.70 -31.00
N LYS A 54 18.41 -20.50 -30.48
CA LYS A 54 17.61 -19.87 -29.45
C LYS A 54 16.40 -19.15 -30.09
N LEU A 55 15.28 -19.85 -30.20
CA LEU A 55 14.05 -19.26 -30.70
C LEU A 55 13.44 -18.32 -29.67
N SER A 56 13.09 -17.10 -30.10
CA SER A 56 12.28 -16.18 -29.32
C SER A 56 10.88 -16.77 -29.04
N ALA A 57 10.18 -16.21 -28.11
CA ALA A 57 8.81 -16.65 -27.78
C ALA A 57 7.84 -16.53 -28.97
N LEU A 58 8.02 -15.48 -29.79
CA LEU A 58 7.22 -15.20 -30.99
C LEU A 58 7.47 -16.22 -32.11
N GLU A 59 8.72 -16.57 -32.33
CA GLU A 59 9.14 -17.57 -33.33
C GLU A 59 8.64 -18.97 -32.99
N LYS A 60 8.69 -19.36 -31.70
CA LYS A 60 8.12 -20.62 -31.23
C LYS A 60 6.63 -20.71 -31.49
N ASP A 61 5.89 -19.63 -31.28
CA ASP A 61 4.45 -19.59 -31.56
C ASP A 61 4.16 -19.62 -33.06
N LYS A 62 5.00 -18.97 -33.85
CA LYS A 62 4.87 -19.01 -35.31
C LYS A 62 5.05 -20.42 -35.84
N ILE A 63 6.12 -21.09 -35.43
CA ILE A 63 6.39 -22.48 -35.79
C ILE A 63 5.30 -23.41 -35.27
N LYS A 64 4.86 -23.23 -34.02
CA LYS A 64 3.76 -24.02 -33.44
C LYS A 64 2.45 -23.82 -34.19
N ASN A 65 2.13 -22.59 -34.59
CA ASN A 65 0.94 -22.27 -35.34
C ASN A 65 1.02 -22.78 -36.80
N GLU A 66 2.18 -22.77 -37.40
CA GLU A 66 2.42 -23.33 -38.73
C GLU A 66 2.28 -24.88 -38.70
N LEU A 67 2.92 -25.54 -37.70
CA LEU A 67 2.81 -26.99 -37.53
C LEU A 67 1.38 -27.44 -37.19
N LEU A 68 0.59 -26.57 -36.56
CA LEU A 68 -0.83 -26.83 -36.24
C LEU A 68 -1.79 -26.42 -37.37
N GLY A 69 -1.28 -25.88 -38.49
CA GLY A 69 -2.11 -25.30 -39.55
C GLY A 69 -2.88 -24.05 -39.11
N LEU A 70 -2.42 -23.36 -38.04
CA LEU A 70 -3.07 -22.21 -37.42
C LEU A 70 -2.39 -20.92 -37.92
N THR A 71 -2.35 -20.66 -39.21
CA THR A 71 -1.95 -19.33 -39.67
C THR A 71 -3.06 -18.34 -39.37
N LYS A 72 -2.76 -17.34 -38.53
CA LYS A 72 -3.58 -16.12 -38.39
C LYS A 72 -3.49 -15.30 -39.67
N LYS A 73 -4.07 -15.77 -40.74
CA LYS A 73 -4.51 -14.89 -41.81
C LYS A 73 -5.99 -14.61 -41.61
N THR A 74 -6.33 -13.38 -41.45
CA THR A 74 -7.65 -12.75 -41.47
C THR A 74 -8.34 -12.90 -42.83
N THR A 75 -8.37 -14.08 -43.36
CA THR A 75 -9.23 -14.47 -44.47
C THR A 75 -10.06 -15.63 -43.96
N THR A 76 -11.34 -15.48 -44.06
CA THR A 76 -12.37 -16.48 -43.72
C THR A 76 -12.16 -17.73 -44.61
N ILE A 77 -11.15 -18.53 -44.31
CA ILE A 77 -11.03 -19.87 -44.86
C ILE A 77 -11.73 -20.76 -43.86
N LYS A 78 -12.90 -21.24 -44.23
CA LYS A 78 -13.55 -22.37 -43.57
C LYS A 78 -12.64 -23.58 -43.77
N PHE A 79 -11.81 -23.90 -42.80
CA PHE A 79 -11.12 -25.19 -42.74
C PHE A 79 -12.15 -26.24 -42.41
N GLU A 80 -12.54 -27.09 -43.35
CA GLU A 80 -13.18 -28.35 -43.04
C GLU A 80 -12.16 -29.23 -42.32
N ILE A 81 -12.35 -29.39 -41.02
CA ILE A 81 -11.54 -30.27 -40.18
C ILE A 81 -11.92 -31.71 -40.58
N SER A 82 -10.97 -32.48 -40.99
CA SER A 82 -11.17 -33.85 -41.47
C SER A 82 -11.69 -34.76 -40.30
N ASP A 83 -12.46 -35.74 -40.64
CA ASP A 83 -12.96 -36.72 -39.67
C ASP A 83 -11.83 -37.49 -38.96
N THR A 84 -10.69 -37.64 -39.63
CA THR A 84 -9.47 -38.20 -39.03
C THR A 84 -8.92 -37.32 -37.90
N GLU A 85 -8.87 -36.01 -38.11
CA GLU A 85 -8.42 -35.05 -37.06
C GLU A 85 -9.37 -35.03 -35.88
N LYS A 86 -10.68 -35.12 -36.15
CA LYS A 86 -11.69 -35.18 -35.08
C LYS A 86 -11.56 -36.47 -34.25
N ASN A 87 -11.35 -37.61 -34.91
CA ASN A 87 -11.11 -38.87 -34.22
C ASN A 87 -9.84 -38.85 -33.36
N THR A 88 -8.73 -38.38 -33.90
CA THR A 88 -7.47 -38.27 -33.16
C THR A 88 -7.62 -37.35 -31.96
N ALA A 89 -8.34 -36.23 -32.10
CA ALA A 89 -8.60 -35.31 -30.99
C ALA A 89 -9.44 -35.95 -29.88
N LEU A 90 -10.46 -36.72 -30.27
CA LEU A 90 -11.31 -37.45 -29.31
C LEU A 90 -10.53 -38.54 -28.56
N ASP A 91 -9.65 -39.27 -29.25
CA ASP A 91 -8.80 -40.28 -28.61
C ASP A 91 -7.83 -39.65 -27.60
N LEU A 92 -7.24 -38.52 -27.93
CA LEU A 92 -6.37 -37.78 -26.97
C LEU A 92 -7.16 -37.30 -25.74
N ILE A 93 -8.37 -36.84 -25.91
CA ILE A 93 -9.23 -36.40 -24.80
C ILE A 93 -9.65 -37.60 -23.96
N LEU A 94 -10.08 -38.72 -24.56
CA LEU A 94 -10.47 -39.92 -23.84
C LEU A 94 -9.30 -40.48 -23.02
N ASN A 95 -8.11 -40.57 -23.59
CA ASN A 95 -6.89 -40.94 -22.87
C ASN A 95 -6.56 -39.98 -21.74
N GLY A 96 -6.79 -38.70 -21.96
CA GLY A 96 -6.61 -37.66 -20.93
C GLY A 96 -7.63 -37.82 -19.78
N LEU A 97 -8.89 -38.17 -20.09
CA LEU A 97 -9.93 -38.41 -19.10
C LEU A 97 -9.66 -39.65 -18.26
N GLU A 98 -9.10 -40.71 -18.85
CA GLU A 98 -8.67 -41.91 -18.12
C GLU A 98 -7.56 -41.62 -17.13
N ARG A 99 -6.61 -40.73 -17.50
CA ARG A 99 -5.48 -40.36 -16.63
C ARG A 99 -5.87 -39.35 -15.55
N ASN A 100 -6.73 -38.41 -15.84
CA ASN A 100 -7.14 -37.35 -14.88
C ASN A 100 -8.51 -36.79 -15.27
N LYS A 101 -9.57 -37.50 -14.86
CA LYS A 101 -10.96 -37.18 -15.20
C LYS A 101 -11.34 -35.75 -14.79
N GLU A 102 -11.07 -35.38 -13.55
CA GLU A 102 -11.49 -34.06 -13.00
C GLU A 102 -10.85 -32.90 -13.76
N LYS A 103 -9.57 -33.01 -14.04
CA LYS A 103 -8.82 -31.96 -14.73
C LYS A 103 -9.28 -31.75 -16.17
N VAL A 104 -9.48 -32.84 -16.92
CA VAL A 104 -9.88 -32.74 -18.33
C VAL A 104 -11.35 -32.35 -18.44
N SER A 105 -12.25 -32.92 -17.62
CA SER A 105 -13.65 -32.51 -17.54
C SER A 105 -13.80 -31.04 -17.18
N GLY A 106 -13.11 -30.57 -16.15
CA GLY A 106 -13.12 -29.17 -15.74
C GLY A 106 -12.64 -28.25 -16.87
N THR A 107 -11.63 -28.68 -17.64
CA THR A 107 -11.14 -27.91 -18.79
C THR A 107 -12.14 -27.81 -19.93
N ILE A 108 -12.82 -28.92 -20.27
CA ILE A 108 -13.86 -28.93 -21.31
C ILE A 108 -15.03 -28.05 -20.88
N TYR A 109 -15.48 -28.19 -19.65
CA TYR A 109 -16.57 -27.41 -19.08
C TYR A 109 -16.24 -25.90 -19.10
N ALA A 110 -15.05 -25.54 -18.66
CA ALA A 110 -14.59 -24.17 -18.62
C ALA A 110 -14.54 -23.53 -20.02
N LYS A 111 -13.99 -24.25 -21.02
CA LYS A 111 -13.93 -23.72 -22.39
C LYS A 111 -15.31 -23.60 -23.05
N LEU A 112 -16.22 -24.48 -22.75
CA LEU A 112 -17.61 -24.36 -23.21
C LEU A 112 -18.29 -23.14 -22.62
N ASN A 113 -18.06 -22.88 -21.35
CA ASN A 113 -18.61 -21.69 -20.67
C ASN A 113 -18.01 -20.39 -21.16
N VAL A 114 -16.69 -20.36 -21.41
CA VAL A 114 -16.00 -19.17 -21.99
C VAL A 114 -16.52 -18.88 -23.41
N ALA A 115 -16.93 -19.91 -24.15
CA ALA A 115 -17.53 -19.75 -25.48
C ALA A 115 -19.04 -19.32 -25.40
N SER A 116 -19.65 -19.28 -24.22
CA SER A 116 -21.01 -18.79 -24.05
C SER A 116 -21.01 -17.26 -23.93
N ASN A 117 -21.95 -16.59 -24.59
CA ASN A 117 -22.09 -15.12 -24.55
C ASN A 117 -22.39 -14.57 -23.12
N ASN A 118 -22.66 -15.44 -22.15
CA ASN A 118 -23.03 -15.07 -20.78
C ASN A 118 -21.95 -15.41 -19.74
N PHE A 119 -20.76 -15.86 -20.14
CA PHE A 119 -19.73 -16.30 -19.21
C PHE A 119 -19.32 -15.21 -18.21
N ASP A 120 -18.97 -14.02 -18.72
CA ASP A 120 -18.52 -12.92 -17.87
C ASP A 120 -19.63 -12.44 -16.90
N THR A 121 -20.88 -12.46 -17.35
CA THR A 121 -22.05 -12.12 -16.51
C THR A 121 -22.27 -13.15 -15.40
N GLN A 122 -22.20 -14.45 -15.72
CA GLN A 122 -22.36 -15.51 -14.72
C GLN A 122 -21.22 -15.51 -13.71
N TYR A 123 -20.00 -15.22 -14.17
CA TYR A 123 -18.86 -15.14 -13.27
C TYR A 123 -18.94 -13.92 -12.35
N LEU A 124 -19.36 -12.76 -12.87
CA LEU A 124 -19.59 -11.58 -12.03
C LEU A 124 -20.71 -11.83 -11.00
N LYS A 125 -21.80 -12.53 -11.41
CA LYS A 125 -22.85 -12.94 -10.48
C LYS A 125 -22.30 -13.81 -9.35
N TYR A 126 -21.48 -14.82 -9.68
CA TYR A 126 -20.79 -15.64 -8.67
C TYR A 126 -19.99 -14.80 -7.68
N ILE A 127 -19.23 -13.82 -8.18
CA ILE A 127 -18.44 -12.91 -7.31
C ILE A 127 -19.35 -12.08 -6.40
N ASN A 128 -20.43 -11.51 -6.94
CA ASN A 128 -21.36 -10.69 -6.18
C ASN A 128 -22.11 -11.49 -5.10
N GLU A 129 -22.36 -12.79 -5.35
CA GLU A 129 -22.96 -13.68 -4.35
C GLU A 129 -22.05 -13.87 -3.13
N GLN A 130 -20.72 -13.83 -3.30
CA GLN A 130 -19.77 -13.88 -2.17
C GLN A 130 -19.80 -12.60 -1.31
N GLU A 131 -20.29 -11.50 -1.86
CA GLU A 131 -20.41 -10.20 -1.19
C GLU A 131 -21.84 -9.91 -0.69
N HIS A 132 -22.76 -10.86 -0.86
CA HIS A 132 -24.16 -10.65 -0.54
C HIS A 132 -24.38 -10.23 0.92
N GLY A 133 -25.23 -9.23 1.13
CA GLY A 133 -25.54 -8.70 2.46
C GLY A 133 -24.48 -7.77 3.05
N LYS A 134 -23.40 -7.48 2.33
CA LYS A 134 -22.35 -6.56 2.78
C LYS A 134 -22.27 -5.30 1.91
N ASN A 135 -21.70 -4.25 2.48
CA ASN A 135 -21.38 -3.03 1.76
C ASN A 135 -20.06 -3.18 1.00
N GLN A 136 -19.94 -2.57 -0.18
CA GLN A 136 -18.71 -2.56 -0.97
C GLN A 136 -17.95 -1.23 -0.83
N LEU A 137 -18.56 -0.23 -0.22
CA LEU A 137 -17.90 1.00 0.18
C LEU A 137 -18.54 1.54 1.46
N LEU A 138 -17.70 1.96 2.40
CA LEU A 138 -18.10 2.70 3.59
C LEU A 138 -17.55 4.13 3.49
N VAL A 139 -18.42 5.12 3.50
CA VAL A 139 -18.04 6.53 3.57
C VAL A 139 -18.50 7.11 4.90
N ILE A 140 -17.62 7.76 5.64
CA ILE A 140 -17.89 8.41 6.91
C ILE A 140 -17.52 9.88 6.77
N GLU A 141 -18.50 10.78 6.83
CA GLU A 141 -18.27 12.22 6.79
C GLU A 141 -18.33 12.81 8.20
N VAL A 142 -17.17 13.20 8.71
CA VAL A 142 -16.98 13.72 10.07
C VAL A 142 -17.13 15.24 10.06
N ALA A 143 -18.20 15.73 10.69
CA ALA A 143 -18.41 17.15 10.91
C ALA A 143 -17.74 17.62 12.22
N PRO A 144 -17.45 18.93 12.42
CA PRO A 144 -16.70 19.46 13.58
C PRO A 144 -17.22 19.09 14.97
N ARG A 145 -18.50 18.75 15.08
CA ARG A 145 -19.15 18.38 16.37
C ARG A 145 -19.16 16.88 16.64
N VAL A 146 -18.66 16.06 15.73
CA VAL A 146 -18.61 14.60 15.90
C VAL A 146 -17.34 14.25 16.64
N THR A 147 -17.47 13.61 17.81
CA THR A 147 -16.31 13.22 18.61
C THR A 147 -15.60 12.01 17.99
N LYS A 148 -14.31 11.87 18.24
CA LYS A 148 -13.51 10.73 17.76
C LYS A 148 -14.04 9.37 18.23
N GLU A 149 -14.59 9.31 19.44
CA GLU A 149 -15.18 8.10 20.01
C GLU A 149 -16.39 7.64 19.20
N LYS A 150 -17.25 8.58 18.77
CA LYS A 150 -18.38 8.26 17.89
C LYS A 150 -17.91 7.72 16.55
N VAL A 151 -16.91 8.34 15.95
CA VAL A 151 -16.34 7.89 14.67
C VAL A 151 -15.76 6.49 14.82
N ILE A 152 -14.91 6.25 15.81
CA ILE A 152 -14.26 4.96 16.04
C ILE A 152 -15.30 3.88 16.32
N ASN A 153 -16.28 4.13 17.19
CA ASN A 153 -17.35 3.15 17.47
C ASN A 153 -18.21 2.84 16.25
N THR A 154 -18.45 3.83 15.39
CA THR A 154 -19.14 3.62 14.11
C THR A 154 -18.31 2.71 13.19
N ILE A 155 -17.02 2.96 13.09
CA ILE A 155 -16.11 2.11 12.30
C ILE A 155 -16.11 0.68 12.84
N TYR A 156 -16.05 0.50 14.16
CA TYR A 156 -16.14 -0.82 14.81
C TYR A 156 -17.41 -1.58 14.44
N LYS A 157 -18.55 -0.89 14.46
CA LYS A 157 -19.84 -1.49 14.11
C LYS A 157 -19.92 -1.87 12.64
N GLU A 158 -19.46 -0.98 11.75
CA GLU A 158 -19.58 -1.18 10.31
C GLU A 158 -18.48 -2.08 9.72
N TYR A 159 -17.45 -2.42 10.51
CA TYR A 159 -16.34 -3.23 10.05
C TYR A 159 -16.78 -4.58 9.47
N ASP A 160 -17.63 -5.32 10.18
CA ASP A 160 -18.09 -6.65 9.75
C ASP A 160 -19.06 -6.56 8.56
N ASN A 161 -19.74 -5.41 8.40
CA ASN A 161 -20.64 -5.13 7.30
C ASN A 161 -19.95 -4.73 5.99
N LEU A 162 -18.66 -4.38 6.04
CA LEU A 162 -17.87 -4.07 4.85
C LEU A 162 -17.28 -5.35 4.26
N SER A 163 -17.41 -5.53 2.96
CA SER A 163 -16.82 -6.68 2.25
C SER A 163 -15.30 -6.63 2.30
N ASN A 164 -14.68 -7.82 2.34
CA ASN A 164 -13.24 -7.96 2.23
C ASN A 164 -12.73 -7.37 0.90
N TYR A 165 -11.52 -6.82 0.88
CA TYR A 165 -10.87 -6.12 -0.23
C TYR A 165 -11.47 -4.75 -0.60
N HIS A 166 -12.57 -4.34 0.01
CA HIS A 166 -13.26 -3.09 -0.27
C HIS A 166 -12.80 -1.95 0.64
N PHE A 167 -13.26 -0.74 0.32
CA PHE A 167 -12.68 0.49 0.87
C PHE A 167 -13.58 1.15 1.92
N MET A 168 -12.92 1.80 2.86
CA MET A 168 -13.51 2.79 3.75
C MET A 168 -12.85 4.14 3.46
N ALA A 169 -13.66 5.18 3.29
CA ALA A 169 -13.23 6.56 3.17
C ALA A 169 -13.75 7.38 4.36
N ILE A 170 -12.88 8.15 5.00
CA ILE A 170 -13.26 9.05 6.09
C ILE A 170 -12.97 10.48 5.64
N VAL A 171 -14.02 11.29 5.52
CA VAL A 171 -13.93 12.70 5.12
C VAL A 171 -13.99 13.55 6.39
N PHE A 172 -12.96 14.29 6.67
CA PHE A 172 -12.88 15.21 7.80
C PHE A 172 -13.11 16.64 7.33
N ARG A 173 -14.18 17.27 7.85
CA ARG A 173 -14.49 18.66 7.63
C ARG A 173 -14.05 19.46 8.85
N ASP A 174 -13.12 20.39 8.65
CA ASP A 174 -12.62 21.28 9.72
C ASP A 174 -12.26 20.54 11.02
N THR A 175 -11.59 19.42 10.90
CA THR A 175 -11.16 18.56 12.02
C THR A 175 -9.67 18.73 12.24
N ASP A 176 -9.26 18.81 13.52
CA ASP A 176 -7.87 18.92 13.91
C ASP A 176 -7.09 17.62 13.66
N TRP A 177 -5.78 17.77 13.45
CA TRP A 177 -4.89 16.66 13.12
C TRP A 177 -4.73 15.64 14.26
N ASP A 178 -4.89 16.05 15.52
CA ASP A 178 -4.82 15.15 16.67
C ASP A 178 -5.97 14.15 16.64
N THR A 179 -7.19 14.64 16.39
CA THR A 179 -8.39 13.80 16.22
C THR A 179 -8.25 12.86 15.01
N ILE A 180 -7.76 13.37 13.86
CA ILE A 180 -7.54 12.58 12.66
C ILE A 180 -6.53 11.46 12.93
N SER A 181 -5.42 11.77 13.59
CA SER A 181 -4.38 10.80 13.94
C SER A 181 -4.90 9.71 14.87
N ASP A 182 -5.64 10.07 15.90
CA ASP A 182 -6.23 9.08 16.81
C ASP A 182 -7.16 8.11 16.06
N ILE A 183 -7.98 8.62 15.15
CA ILE A 183 -8.87 7.79 14.32
C ILE A 183 -8.06 6.91 13.38
N ALA A 184 -7.05 7.44 12.68
CA ALA A 184 -6.21 6.69 11.76
C ALA A 184 -5.48 5.52 12.44
N ILE A 185 -4.87 5.77 13.62
CA ILE A 185 -4.21 4.74 14.42
C ILE A 185 -5.19 3.66 14.87
N ASN A 186 -6.39 4.06 15.32
CA ASN A 186 -7.41 3.08 15.72
C ASN A 186 -7.89 2.25 14.52
N CYS A 187 -8.05 2.83 13.34
CA CYS A 187 -8.39 2.07 12.13
C CYS A 187 -7.35 1.00 11.81
N GLU A 188 -6.07 1.36 11.82
CA GLU A 188 -4.97 0.43 11.50
C GLU A 188 -4.89 -0.75 12.51
N PHE A 189 -5.32 -0.54 13.75
CA PHE A 189 -5.25 -1.55 14.83
C PHE A 189 -6.61 -2.09 15.28
N LEU A 190 -7.66 -1.96 14.48
CA LEU A 190 -9.03 -2.27 14.85
C LEU A 190 -9.27 -3.76 15.17
N LYS A 191 -8.86 -4.65 14.29
CA LYS A 191 -9.02 -6.11 14.43
C LYS A 191 -7.66 -6.79 14.46
N LYS A 192 -7.34 -7.42 15.60
CA LYS A 192 -6.04 -8.00 15.87
C LYS A 192 -6.21 -9.42 16.40
N GLU A 193 -6.69 -10.31 15.55
CA GLU A 193 -7.07 -11.66 15.99
C GLU A 193 -6.00 -12.71 15.70
N HIS A 194 -5.07 -12.44 14.79
CA HIS A 194 -4.08 -13.42 14.37
C HIS A 194 -2.68 -12.86 14.37
N ASP A 195 -1.72 -13.69 14.74
CA ASP A 195 -0.32 -13.39 14.56
C ASP A 195 0.03 -13.33 13.07
N PHE A 196 0.53 -12.20 12.65
CA PHE A 196 0.90 -11.98 11.29
C PHE A 196 2.35 -12.35 11.03
N GLN A 197 2.58 -13.44 10.32
CA GLN A 197 3.93 -13.87 9.93
C GLN A 197 4.41 -13.11 8.70
N LEU A 198 5.36 -12.21 8.91
CA LEU A 198 6.06 -11.53 7.83
C LEU A 198 7.30 -12.32 7.41
N PHE A 199 7.51 -12.47 6.11
CA PHE A 199 8.74 -13.06 5.56
C PHE A 199 9.09 -14.44 6.11
N ASN A 200 8.10 -15.28 6.38
CA ASN A 200 8.29 -16.59 7.01
C ASN A 200 8.92 -16.54 8.42
N ARG A 201 8.96 -15.37 9.04
CA ARG A 201 9.43 -15.21 10.40
C ARG A 201 8.31 -15.51 11.39
N THR A 202 8.63 -16.25 12.43
CA THR A 202 7.69 -16.54 13.52
C THR A 202 7.56 -15.34 14.46
N THR A 203 6.45 -15.24 15.18
CA THR A 203 6.27 -14.25 16.25
C THR A 203 7.43 -14.29 17.24
N LYS A 204 7.87 -15.50 17.62
CA LYS A 204 9.01 -15.69 18.52
C LYS A 204 10.28 -15.02 18.00
N GLN A 205 10.58 -15.16 16.70
CA GLN A 205 11.76 -14.55 16.10
C GLN A 205 11.66 -13.02 16.09
N LYS A 206 10.48 -12.46 15.81
CA LYS A 206 10.25 -11.00 15.86
C LYS A 206 10.35 -10.43 17.27
N LYS A 207 9.82 -11.14 18.25
CA LYS A 207 9.97 -10.80 19.67
C LYS A 207 11.45 -10.77 20.06
N GLN A 208 12.22 -11.76 19.62
CA GLN A 208 13.66 -11.82 19.89
C GLN A 208 14.41 -10.67 19.20
N GLU A 209 14.13 -10.38 17.94
CA GLU A 209 14.74 -9.25 17.22
C GLU A 209 14.46 -7.91 17.89
N LEU A 210 13.24 -7.68 18.36
CA LEU A 210 12.89 -6.46 19.11
C LEU A 210 13.60 -6.45 20.48
N SER A 211 13.61 -7.56 21.18
CA SER A 211 14.30 -7.68 22.47
C SER A 211 15.78 -7.37 22.35
N ASP A 212 16.45 -7.94 21.35
CA ASP A 212 17.86 -7.71 21.10
C ASP A 212 18.14 -6.25 20.70
N PHE A 213 17.26 -5.67 19.89
CA PHE A 213 17.34 -4.26 19.52
C PHE A 213 17.24 -3.32 20.73
N LEU A 214 16.24 -3.54 21.60
CA LEU A 214 16.02 -2.73 22.80
C LEU A 214 17.22 -2.83 23.75
N LYS A 215 17.72 -4.04 23.99
CA LYS A 215 18.85 -4.29 24.89
C LYS A 215 20.17 -3.73 24.37
N ASN A 216 20.47 -3.99 23.10
CA ASN A 216 21.79 -3.68 22.54
C ASN A 216 21.93 -2.23 22.08
N ASN A 217 20.84 -1.62 21.59
CA ASN A 217 20.89 -0.30 20.96
C ASN A 217 20.40 0.83 21.87
N LYS A 218 19.56 0.53 22.87
CA LYS A 218 18.91 1.56 23.69
C LYS A 218 19.10 1.39 25.20
N ASN A 219 19.85 0.40 25.64
CA ASN A 219 20.04 0.09 27.06
C ASN A 219 18.72 0.04 27.88
N ILE A 220 17.66 -0.46 27.23
CA ILE A 220 16.36 -0.62 27.89
C ILE A 220 16.37 -1.92 28.65
N ASP A 221 16.19 -1.84 29.96
CA ASP A 221 16.03 -3.01 30.79
C ASP A 221 14.72 -3.74 30.48
N PHE A 222 14.83 -5.03 30.24
CA PHE A 222 13.70 -5.87 29.86
C PHE A 222 12.98 -6.34 31.13
N ASN A 223 11.98 -5.59 31.56
CA ASN A 223 11.14 -5.95 32.71
C ASN A 223 9.86 -6.71 32.25
N LEU A 224 9.09 -7.21 33.23
CA LEU A 224 7.87 -7.97 32.96
C LEU A 224 6.85 -7.17 32.17
N SER A 225 6.62 -5.89 32.47
CA SER A 225 5.67 -5.03 31.79
C SER A 225 6.03 -4.83 30.31
N LEU A 226 7.33 -4.71 30.01
CA LEU A 226 7.81 -4.59 28.64
C LEU A 226 7.63 -5.91 27.89
N VAL A 227 7.92 -7.06 28.50
CA VAL A 227 7.68 -8.39 27.93
C VAL A 227 6.20 -8.56 27.59
N GLU A 228 5.31 -8.26 28.51
CA GLU A 228 3.85 -8.34 28.31
C GLU A 228 3.38 -7.41 27.17
N ALA A 229 3.88 -6.18 27.13
CA ALA A 229 3.54 -5.24 26.05
C ALA A 229 4.04 -5.69 24.68
N VAL A 230 5.26 -6.24 24.60
CA VAL A 230 5.82 -6.82 23.36
C VAL A 230 4.99 -8.03 22.93
N GLU A 231 4.63 -8.90 23.83
CA GLU A 231 3.77 -10.06 23.55
C GLU A 231 2.39 -9.62 23.04
N ALA A 232 1.73 -8.72 23.76
CA ALA A 232 0.42 -8.20 23.37
C ALA A 232 0.46 -7.53 21.98
N PHE A 233 1.54 -6.82 21.66
CA PHE A 233 1.71 -6.24 20.33
C PHE A 233 1.77 -7.30 19.23
N PHE A 234 2.64 -8.30 19.37
CA PHE A 234 2.80 -9.33 18.34
C PHE A 234 1.62 -10.29 18.25
N ASP A 235 0.93 -10.53 19.36
CA ASP A 235 -0.29 -11.33 19.38
C ASP A 235 -1.49 -10.56 18.80
N GLY A 236 -1.45 -9.24 18.89
CA GLY A 236 -2.52 -8.37 18.43
C GLY A 236 -2.40 -7.87 17.00
N VAL A 237 -1.22 -7.89 16.39
CA VAL A 237 -1.01 -7.36 15.04
C VAL A 237 -1.47 -8.35 13.97
N SER A 238 -2.50 -8.02 13.23
CA SER A 238 -3.06 -8.90 12.22
C SER A 238 -3.85 -8.14 11.14
N TYR A 239 -4.89 -8.77 10.62
CA TYR A 239 -5.77 -8.28 9.59
C TYR A 239 -6.55 -7.03 10.02
N GLY A 240 -7.15 -6.37 9.07
CA GLY A 240 -8.00 -5.23 9.34
C GLY A 240 -7.91 -4.18 8.25
N PHE A 241 -8.11 -2.93 8.63
CA PHE A 241 -7.92 -1.83 7.72
C PHE A 241 -6.43 -1.57 7.46
N GLN A 242 -6.12 -1.35 6.18
CA GLN A 242 -4.80 -0.94 5.71
C GLN A 242 -4.91 0.46 5.14
N PHE A 243 -4.06 1.37 5.62
CA PHE A 243 -4.00 2.73 5.11
C PHE A 243 -3.52 2.76 3.65
N ASN A 244 -4.26 3.46 2.79
CA ASN A 244 -3.94 3.58 1.37
C ASN A 244 -3.52 4.98 0.99
N ASP A 245 -4.35 5.98 1.30
CA ASP A 245 -4.14 7.34 0.85
C ASP A 245 -4.65 8.37 1.87
N LEU A 246 -3.99 9.52 1.88
CA LEU A 246 -4.48 10.75 2.48
C LEU A 246 -4.60 11.80 1.37
N PHE A 247 -5.79 12.36 1.18
CA PHE A 247 -5.98 13.54 0.35
C PHE A 247 -6.14 14.77 1.24
N VAL A 248 -5.53 15.88 0.83
CA VAL A 248 -5.60 17.16 1.54
C VAL A 248 -6.12 18.22 0.58
N ALA A 249 -7.17 18.93 0.98
CA ALA A 249 -7.65 20.10 0.22
C ALA A 249 -6.72 21.31 0.46
N ASP A 250 -6.46 22.07 -0.60
CA ASP A 250 -5.61 23.27 -0.54
C ASP A 250 -6.36 24.56 -0.28
N ASN A 251 -7.70 24.54 -0.41
CA ASN A 251 -8.56 25.72 -0.27
C ASN A 251 -9.41 25.74 1.01
N ASP A 252 -9.51 24.60 1.70
CA ASP A 252 -10.21 24.48 2.97
C ASP A 252 -9.52 23.47 3.90
N ASN A 253 -10.08 23.26 5.10
CA ASN A 253 -9.52 22.33 6.07
C ASN A 253 -10.04 20.90 5.92
N THR A 254 -10.33 20.44 4.67
CA THR A 254 -10.83 19.09 4.40
C THR A 254 -9.70 18.11 4.16
N LYS A 255 -9.81 16.93 4.79
CA LYS A 255 -8.89 15.79 4.60
C LYS A 255 -9.69 14.54 4.38
N ILE A 256 -9.14 13.61 3.57
CA ILE A 256 -9.80 12.32 3.29
C ILE A 256 -8.79 11.21 3.53
N LEU A 257 -9.12 10.31 4.46
CA LEU A 257 -8.36 9.08 4.66
C LEU A 257 -9.02 7.94 3.90
N ILE A 258 -8.23 7.15 3.21
CA ILE A 258 -8.67 5.94 2.52
C ILE A 258 -8.01 4.73 3.15
N PHE A 259 -8.83 3.77 3.55
CA PHE A 259 -8.42 2.47 4.06
C PHE A 259 -9.00 1.36 3.20
N GLN A 260 -8.27 0.28 3.02
CA GLN A 260 -8.79 -0.96 2.44
C GLN A 260 -8.93 -2.02 3.53
N LYS A 261 -10.08 -2.68 3.59
CA LYS A 261 -10.27 -3.83 4.48
C LYS A 261 -9.60 -5.06 3.89
N ILE A 262 -8.73 -5.70 4.65
CA ILE A 262 -8.07 -6.94 4.26
C ILE A 262 -8.20 -7.95 5.39
N GLU A 263 -8.86 -9.06 5.11
CA GLU A 263 -9.01 -10.20 6.01
C GLU A 263 -8.56 -11.49 5.33
N LEU A 264 -8.33 -12.52 6.12
CA LEU A 264 -8.08 -13.85 5.61
C LEU A 264 -9.29 -14.31 4.78
N ASP A 265 -9.02 -14.69 3.56
CA ASP A 265 -10.04 -15.20 2.65
C ASP A 265 -9.68 -16.63 2.23
N GLU A 266 -10.52 -17.57 2.60
CA GLU A 266 -10.37 -18.97 2.22
C GLU A 266 -11.16 -19.33 0.94
N THR A 267 -11.89 -18.39 0.38
CA THR A 267 -12.66 -18.59 -0.85
C THR A 267 -11.73 -19.00 -1.98
N VAL A 268 -12.09 -20.05 -2.68
CA VAL A 268 -11.40 -20.48 -3.91
C VAL A 268 -12.03 -19.75 -5.08
N LEU A 269 -11.27 -18.85 -5.69
CA LEU A 269 -11.71 -18.14 -6.89
C LEU A 269 -11.30 -18.92 -8.15
N PRO A 270 -12.25 -19.41 -8.96
CA PRO A 270 -11.93 -20.10 -10.21
C PRO A 270 -11.12 -19.22 -11.16
N CYS A 271 -10.37 -19.84 -12.06
CA CYS A 271 -9.60 -19.10 -13.06
C CYS A 271 -10.52 -18.26 -13.95
N PRO A 272 -10.30 -16.94 -14.11
CA PRO A 272 -11.17 -16.07 -14.91
C PRO A 272 -11.13 -16.34 -16.42
N ASP A 273 -10.14 -17.13 -16.89
CA ASP A 273 -9.98 -17.40 -18.32
C ASP A 273 -10.41 -18.82 -18.71
N CYS A 274 -10.49 -19.74 -17.75
CA CYS A 274 -10.90 -21.13 -18.05
C CYS A 274 -11.83 -21.74 -17.00
N MET A 275 -12.28 -21.00 -15.99
CA MET A 275 -13.16 -21.44 -14.89
C MET A 275 -12.70 -22.67 -14.12
N SER A 276 -11.49 -23.11 -14.34
CA SER A 276 -10.95 -24.24 -13.58
C SER A 276 -10.79 -23.85 -12.10
N THR A 277 -11.31 -24.72 -11.24
CA THR A 277 -11.07 -24.66 -9.79
C THR A 277 -9.72 -25.26 -9.41
N PHE A 278 -9.02 -25.87 -10.37
CA PHE A 278 -7.66 -26.35 -10.19
C PHE A 278 -6.69 -25.18 -10.17
N VAL A 279 -6.66 -24.49 -9.04
CA VAL A 279 -5.86 -23.32 -8.79
C VAL A 279 -4.98 -23.54 -7.55
N ARG A 280 -3.80 -22.98 -7.58
CA ARG A 280 -2.92 -22.91 -6.42
C ARG A 280 -3.08 -21.55 -5.77
N GLY A 281 -3.49 -21.52 -4.53
CA GLY A 281 -3.40 -20.31 -3.71
C GLY A 281 -1.93 -20.01 -3.45
N ASN A 282 -1.47 -18.88 -3.89
CA ASN A 282 -0.18 -18.35 -3.47
C ASN A 282 -0.40 -17.60 -2.15
N SER A 283 -0.46 -18.35 -1.08
CA SER A 283 -0.32 -17.77 0.25
C SER A 283 1.16 -17.45 0.48
N TYR A 284 1.63 -16.34 -0.07
CA TYR A 284 2.76 -15.72 0.58
C TYR A 284 2.27 -15.29 1.96
N PRO A 285 2.98 -15.61 3.04
CA PRO A 285 2.58 -15.16 4.39
C PRO A 285 2.49 -13.65 4.53
N ARG A 286 3.02 -12.91 3.56
CA ARG A 286 2.96 -11.46 3.44
C ARG A 286 1.67 -10.93 2.86
N VAL A 287 0.89 -11.77 2.20
CA VAL A 287 -0.22 -11.33 1.39
C VAL A 287 -1.48 -11.81 2.05
N LEU A 288 -2.07 -10.95 2.87
CA LEU A 288 -3.43 -11.14 3.36
C LEU A 288 -4.38 -11.28 2.18
N GLN A 289 -4.14 -10.53 1.12
CA GLN A 289 -4.83 -10.65 -0.14
C GLN A 289 -4.36 -11.91 -0.87
N LYS A 290 -5.22 -12.90 -0.90
CA LYS A 290 -4.97 -14.18 -1.56
C LYS A 290 -4.86 -14.00 -3.07
N SER A 291 -3.74 -14.39 -3.65
CA SER A 291 -3.58 -14.51 -5.08
C SER A 291 -3.68 -15.99 -5.50
N PHE A 292 -4.16 -16.22 -6.68
CA PHE A 292 -4.34 -17.54 -7.25
C PHE A 292 -3.47 -17.69 -8.50
N GLU A 293 -3.00 -18.89 -8.74
CA GLU A 293 -2.32 -19.27 -9.98
C GLU A 293 -3.04 -20.44 -10.60
N CYS A 294 -3.53 -20.30 -11.83
CA CYS A 294 -4.19 -21.38 -12.55
C CYS A 294 -3.22 -22.51 -12.80
N GLN A 295 -3.55 -23.70 -12.31
CA GLN A 295 -2.77 -24.93 -12.51
C GLN A 295 -3.24 -25.76 -13.71
N ASN A 296 -4.33 -25.33 -14.35
CA ASN A 296 -4.83 -26.02 -15.54
C ASN A 296 -3.81 -25.87 -16.70
N PRO A 297 -3.20 -26.97 -17.17
CA PRO A 297 -2.21 -26.91 -18.26
C PRO A 297 -2.80 -26.41 -19.58
N ASN A 298 -4.11 -26.54 -19.75
CA ASN A 298 -4.83 -26.14 -20.95
C ASN A 298 -5.48 -24.75 -20.84
N CYS A 299 -5.15 -23.99 -19.78
CA CYS A 299 -5.64 -22.63 -19.65
C CYS A 299 -5.11 -21.76 -20.82
N PRO A 300 -6.00 -21.01 -21.51
CA PRO A 300 -5.61 -20.18 -22.66
C PRO A 300 -4.61 -19.07 -22.29
N SER A 301 -4.58 -18.69 -21.02
CA SER A 301 -3.68 -17.65 -20.49
C SER A 301 -2.41 -18.21 -19.85
N ARG A 302 -2.16 -19.53 -19.99
CA ARG A 302 -0.92 -20.11 -19.46
C ARG A 302 0.28 -19.59 -20.23
N SER A 303 1.32 -19.16 -19.48
CA SER A 303 2.54 -18.66 -20.09
C SER A 303 3.29 -19.75 -20.84
N LYS A 304 4.10 -19.37 -21.83
CA LYS A 304 4.95 -20.27 -22.62
C LYS A 304 5.98 -21.03 -21.80
N ILE A 305 6.37 -20.51 -20.64
CA ILE A 305 7.27 -21.14 -19.69
C ILE A 305 6.55 -22.06 -18.69
N GLY A 306 5.26 -22.35 -18.93
CA GLY A 306 4.49 -23.28 -18.13
C GLY A 306 3.88 -22.69 -16.86
N ARG A 307 4.03 -21.39 -16.58
CA ARG A 307 3.38 -20.75 -15.44
C ARG A 307 1.94 -20.41 -15.76
N GLY A 308 1.05 -20.69 -14.81
CA GLY A 308 -0.36 -20.26 -14.88
C GLY A 308 -0.50 -18.75 -14.76
N LYS A 309 -1.63 -18.23 -15.21
CA LYS A 309 -1.99 -16.83 -14.95
C LYS A 309 -2.20 -16.62 -13.46
N ARG A 310 -1.63 -15.55 -12.92
CA ARG A 310 -1.89 -15.10 -11.57
C ARG A 310 -3.00 -14.07 -11.57
N TYR A 311 -3.86 -14.12 -10.59
CA TYR A 311 -5.00 -13.23 -10.43
C TYR A 311 -5.39 -13.14 -8.95
N ASP A 312 -6.03 -12.05 -8.59
CA ASP A 312 -6.63 -11.84 -7.27
C ASP A 312 -8.12 -11.48 -7.43
N TYR A 313 -8.85 -11.53 -6.31
CA TYR A 313 -10.29 -11.31 -6.29
C TYR A 313 -10.68 -9.98 -6.92
N PHE A 314 -10.03 -8.92 -6.51
CA PHE A 314 -10.40 -7.56 -6.91
C PHE A 314 -10.06 -7.27 -8.37
N SER A 315 -8.91 -7.75 -8.85
CA SER A 315 -8.53 -7.61 -10.26
C SER A 315 -9.44 -8.38 -11.19
N VAL A 316 -9.93 -9.54 -10.76
CA VAL A 316 -10.94 -10.31 -11.52
C VAL A 316 -12.25 -9.54 -11.58
N LYS A 317 -12.79 -9.07 -10.45
CA LYS A 317 -14.02 -8.27 -10.40
C LYS A 317 -13.91 -7.05 -11.32
N ARG A 318 -12.82 -6.30 -11.21
CA ARG A 318 -12.56 -5.13 -12.05
C ARG A 318 -12.53 -5.46 -13.54
N ASN A 319 -11.81 -6.51 -13.94
CA ASN A 319 -11.71 -6.90 -15.35
C ASN A 319 -13.06 -7.37 -15.92
N LEU A 320 -13.87 -8.06 -15.14
CA LEU A 320 -15.24 -8.46 -15.54
C LEU A 320 -16.12 -7.22 -15.75
N GLN A 321 -16.08 -6.26 -14.82
CA GLN A 321 -16.83 -5.02 -14.94
C GLN A 321 -16.40 -4.21 -16.18
N LEU A 322 -15.09 -4.17 -16.50
CA LEU A 322 -14.56 -3.55 -17.71
C LEU A 322 -15.08 -4.23 -18.98
N LYS A 323 -15.07 -5.56 -19.03
CA LYS A 323 -15.55 -6.33 -20.19
C LYS A 323 -17.05 -6.14 -20.43
N LEU A 324 -17.83 -6.10 -19.35
CA LEU A 324 -19.28 -5.90 -19.43
C LEU A 324 -19.67 -4.47 -19.85
N GLY A 325 -18.74 -3.53 -19.74
CA GLY A 325 -18.86 -2.19 -20.33
C GLY A 325 -19.99 -1.33 -19.74
N ASN A 326 -20.35 -1.51 -18.45
CA ASN A 326 -21.34 -0.67 -17.81
C ASN A 326 -20.88 0.78 -17.76
N LYS A 327 -21.60 1.68 -18.43
CA LYS A 327 -21.27 3.10 -18.54
C LYS A 327 -21.22 3.81 -17.17
N ALA A 328 -21.98 3.34 -16.18
CA ALA A 328 -21.95 3.89 -14.82
C ALA A 328 -20.61 3.66 -14.10
N ASN A 329 -19.73 2.82 -14.65
CA ASN A 329 -18.36 2.63 -14.18
C ASN A 329 -17.35 3.58 -14.85
N ASN A 330 -17.76 4.39 -15.82
CA ASN A 330 -16.86 5.36 -16.42
C ASN A 330 -16.67 6.53 -15.45
N ILE A 331 -15.43 6.79 -15.07
CA ILE A 331 -15.07 7.95 -14.27
C ILE A 331 -14.92 9.15 -15.21
N ASP A 332 -15.51 10.26 -14.84
CA ASP A 332 -15.34 11.51 -15.54
C ASP A 332 -13.85 11.91 -15.61
N ARG A 333 -13.42 12.41 -16.78
CA ARG A 333 -12.02 12.78 -17.00
C ARG A 333 -11.58 13.93 -16.09
N ASP A 334 -12.42 14.93 -15.94
CA ASP A 334 -12.09 16.13 -15.15
C ASP A 334 -11.99 15.77 -13.68
N LEU A 335 -12.90 14.90 -13.20
CA LEU A 335 -12.82 14.32 -11.86
C LEU A 335 -11.51 13.55 -11.67
N ALA A 336 -11.12 12.69 -12.61
CA ALA A 336 -9.89 11.91 -12.54
C ALA A 336 -8.63 12.78 -12.57
N VAL A 337 -8.65 13.89 -13.31
CA VAL A 337 -7.56 14.88 -13.35
C VAL A 337 -7.46 15.63 -12.02
N GLN A 338 -8.58 16.05 -11.46
CA GLN A 338 -8.65 16.76 -10.19
C GLN A 338 -8.04 15.96 -9.03
N TYR A 339 -8.35 14.66 -8.94
CA TYR A 339 -7.83 13.77 -7.90
C TYR A 339 -6.61 12.96 -8.36
N ARG A 340 -5.93 13.43 -9.40
CA ARG A 340 -4.66 12.84 -9.85
C ARG A 340 -3.56 12.95 -8.80
N ARG A 341 -3.59 14.05 -8.01
CA ARG A 341 -2.69 14.33 -6.91
C ARG A 341 -3.42 14.12 -5.59
N ASP A 342 -2.67 13.83 -4.55
CA ASP A 342 -3.19 13.75 -3.18
C ASP A 342 -3.39 15.14 -2.52
N ILE A 343 -3.02 16.21 -3.22
CA ILE A 343 -3.43 17.59 -2.90
C ILE A 343 -4.43 18.04 -3.97
N PHE A 344 -5.63 18.43 -3.58
CA PHE A 344 -6.73 18.76 -4.47
C PHE A 344 -7.42 20.08 -4.07
N HIS A 345 -8.13 20.70 -5.01
CA HIS A 345 -8.73 22.04 -4.82
C HIS A 345 -10.24 22.00 -4.58
N ASN A 346 -11.01 21.27 -5.37
CA ASN A 346 -12.47 21.33 -5.32
C ASN A 346 -13.06 20.26 -4.39
N THR A 347 -13.67 20.70 -3.29
CA THR A 347 -14.29 19.82 -2.29
C THR A 347 -15.73 19.43 -2.57
N ASP A 348 -16.41 20.07 -3.55
CA ASP A 348 -17.81 19.79 -3.91
C ASP A 348 -17.97 18.42 -4.57
N THR A 349 -16.92 17.92 -5.22
CA THR A 349 -16.92 16.65 -5.96
C THR A 349 -16.47 15.45 -5.13
N ILE A 350 -16.20 15.61 -3.83
CA ILE A 350 -15.68 14.54 -2.95
C ILE A 350 -16.62 13.33 -2.94
N LYS A 351 -17.93 13.53 -2.72
CA LYS A 351 -18.93 12.44 -2.72
C LYS A 351 -18.90 11.66 -4.04
N GLN A 352 -18.89 12.38 -5.16
CA GLN A 352 -18.81 11.79 -6.49
C GLN A 352 -17.52 10.98 -6.64
N MET A 353 -16.36 11.55 -6.30
CA MET A 353 -15.07 10.90 -6.38
C MET A 353 -15.06 9.61 -5.58
N LEU A 354 -15.46 9.65 -4.31
CA LEU A 354 -15.44 8.49 -3.43
C LEU A 354 -16.34 7.37 -3.96
N ILE A 355 -17.59 7.69 -4.34
CA ILE A 355 -18.53 6.67 -4.79
C ILE A 355 -18.11 6.11 -6.15
N THR A 356 -17.73 6.95 -7.12
CA THR A 356 -17.44 6.46 -8.48
C THR A 356 -16.05 5.83 -8.62
N CYS A 357 -15.07 6.27 -7.81
CA CYS A 357 -13.70 5.76 -7.92
C CYS A 357 -13.44 4.53 -7.05
N TYR A 358 -14.15 4.36 -5.94
CA TYR A 358 -13.89 3.28 -4.97
C TYR A 358 -14.96 2.18 -4.94
N SER A 359 -15.98 2.25 -5.81
CA SER A 359 -16.97 1.18 -5.96
C SER A 359 -17.37 0.96 -7.43
N PHE A 360 -18.02 -0.17 -7.73
CA PHE A 360 -18.52 -0.48 -9.07
C PHE A 360 -20.03 -0.23 -9.15
N ALA A 361 -20.54 -0.07 -10.37
CA ALA A 361 -21.97 -0.06 -10.62
C ALA A 361 -22.61 -1.34 -10.10
N GLY A 362 -23.73 -1.20 -9.38
CA GLY A 362 -24.40 -2.29 -8.69
C GLY A 362 -23.95 -2.54 -7.26
N ASP A 363 -22.81 -1.95 -6.84
CA ASP A 363 -22.33 -2.07 -5.48
C ASP A 363 -23.22 -1.31 -4.48
N THR A 364 -23.17 -1.73 -3.22
CA THR A 364 -23.84 -1.10 -2.09
C THR A 364 -22.85 -0.20 -1.35
N VAL A 365 -23.24 1.05 -1.16
CA VAL A 365 -22.47 2.08 -0.45
C VAL A 365 -23.18 2.43 0.86
N LYS A 366 -22.49 2.29 1.98
CA LYS A 366 -22.94 2.82 3.26
C LYS A 366 -22.35 4.21 3.47
N TYR A 367 -23.19 5.21 3.64
CA TYR A 367 -22.79 6.60 3.86
C TYR A 367 -23.21 7.05 5.26
N ILE A 368 -22.26 7.38 6.11
CA ILE A 368 -22.47 7.84 7.49
C ILE A 368 -22.22 9.34 7.55
N SER A 369 -23.23 10.09 7.95
CA SER A 369 -23.16 11.55 8.05
C SER A 369 -24.07 12.06 9.17
N ALA A 370 -23.78 13.23 9.71
CA ALA A 370 -24.66 13.93 10.63
C ALA A 370 -25.86 14.61 9.94
N LYS A 371 -25.80 14.75 8.60
CA LYS A 371 -26.87 15.30 7.79
C LYS A 371 -27.75 14.19 7.25
N ALA A 372 -29.08 14.39 7.30
CA ALA A 372 -30.00 13.49 6.63
C ALA A 372 -29.91 13.73 5.11
N GLU A 373 -29.59 12.66 4.36
CA GLU A 373 -29.64 12.65 2.90
C GLU A 373 -30.63 11.57 2.45
N HIS A 374 -31.23 11.76 1.27
CA HIS A 374 -32.33 10.92 0.81
C HIS A 374 -32.07 10.23 -0.54
N GLU A 375 -30.94 10.51 -1.19
CA GLU A 375 -30.62 9.95 -2.49
C GLU A 375 -30.14 8.51 -2.33
N THR A 376 -31.02 7.54 -2.63
CA THR A 376 -30.76 6.11 -2.44
C THR A 376 -30.04 5.45 -3.63
N TYR A 377 -29.89 6.18 -4.74
CA TYR A 377 -29.21 5.68 -5.95
C TYR A 377 -28.33 6.77 -6.54
N TYR A 378 -27.04 6.50 -6.66
CA TYR A 378 -26.06 7.48 -7.09
C TYR A 378 -25.03 6.86 -8.06
N TYR A 379 -24.94 7.35 -9.29
CA TYR A 379 -24.04 6.84 -10.33
C TYR A 379 -24.05 5.30 -10.46
N GLY A 380 -25.25 4.70 -10.45
CA GLY A 380 -25.40 3.25 -10.60
C GLY A 380 -25.09 2.42 -9.32
N ARG A 381 -24.96 3.05 -8.16
CA ARG A 381 -24.74 2.41 -6.86
C ARG A 381 -25.95 2.59 -5.96
N ASN A 382 -26.21 1.60 -5.12
CA ASN A 382 -27.24 1.69 -4.08
C ASN A 382 -26.62 2.35 -2.83
N VAL A 383 -27.15 3.48 -2.39
CA VAL A 383 -26.61 4.25 -1.25
C VAL A 383 -27.55 4.15 -0.06
N PHE A 384 -27.02 3.70 1.07
CA PHE A 384 -27.75 3.64 2.34
C PHE A 384 -27.12 4.60 3.34
N TYR A 385 -27.95 5.50 3.88
CA TYR A 385 -27.48 6.48 4.85
C TYR A 385 -27.62 5.96 6.29
N GLY A 386 -26.74 6.42 7.17
CA GLY A 386 -26.78 6.13 8.58
C GLY A 386 -26.19 7.24 9.41
N GLY A 387 -26.47 7.21 10.71
CA GLY A 387 -25.88 8.12 11.69
C GLY A 387 -24.72 7.49 12.44
N PHE A 388 -24.07 8.30 13.27
CA PHE A 388 -22.98 7.87 14.13
C PHE A 388 -23.48 7.07 15.33
N GLU A 389 -22.69 6.11 15.75
CA GLU A 389 -22.90 5.36 16.99
C GLU A 389 -22.70 6.22 18.22
N THR A 390 -23.27 5.75 19.35
CA THR A 390 -23.01 6.38 20.64
C THR A 390 -21.53 6.26 21.00
N GLY A 391 -20.93 7.37 21.43
CA GLY A 391 -19.53 7.39 21.82
C GLY A 391 -19.29 6.61 23.11
N LYS A 392 -18.70 5.41 23.01
CA LYS A 392 -18.16 4.66 24.15
C LYS A 392 -16.66 4.98 24.26
N THR A 393 -16.12 4.87 25.47
CA THR A 393 -14.67 5.02 25.69
C THR A 393 -13.88 4.05 24.83
N VAL A 394 -12.95 4.59 24.05
CA VAL A 394 -12.05 3.80 23.21
C VAL A 394 -10.82 3.39 24.01
N LYS A 395 -10.49 2.11 23.99
CA LYS A 395 -9.29 1.60 24.66
C LYS A 395 -8.04 1.96 23.87
N PRO A 396 -6.88 2.17 24.53
CA PRO A 396 -5.61 2.31 23.86
C PRO A 396 -5.30 1.10 22.95
N THR A 397 -4.72 1.34 21.81
CA THR A 397 -4.28 0.27 20.88
C THR A 397 -3.06 -0.48 21.45
N VAL A 398 -2.80 -1.67 20.92
CA VAL A 398 -1.60 -2.46 21.32
C VAL A 398 -0.30 -1.69 21.05
N LEU A 399 -0.25 -0.90 19.95
CA LEU A 399 0.91 -0.05 19.66
C LEU A 399 1.09 1.06 20.71
N GLN A 400 0.01 1.74 21.09
CA GLN A 400 0.05 2.77 22.14
C GLN A 400 0.57 2.20 23.46
N ASN A 401 0.07 1.03 23.87
CA ASN A 401 0.50 0.36 25.10
C ASN A 401 1.99 -0.02 25.03
N LEU A 402 2.45 -0.59 23.93
CA LEU A 402 3.86 -0.94 23.75
C LEU A 402 4.77 0.29 23.82
N LEU A 403 4.47 1.33 23.04
CA LEU A 403 5.30 2.55 23.01
C LEU A 403 5.31 3.26 24.36
N LYS A 404 4.17 3.27 25.09
CA LYS A 404 4.11 3.82 26.43
C LYS A 404 4.97 3.02 27.41
N THR A 405 4.90 1.68 27.35
CA THR A 405 5.73 0.82 28.21
C THR A 405 7.22 1.03 27.92
N VAL A 406 7.61 1.17 26.66
CA VAL A 406 9.00 1.51 26.28
C VAL A 406 9.39 2.87 26.88
N LEU A 407 8.54 3.89 26.73
CA LEU A 407 8.80 5.25 27.22
C LEU A 407 9.00 5.28 28.73
N ASP A 408 8.20 4.50 29.48
CA ASP A 408 8.28 4.41 30.94
C ASP A 408 9.55 3.67 31.44
N ASN A 409 10.23 2.92 30.57
CA ASN A 409 11.40 2.10 30.88
C ASN A 409 12.70 2.55 30.19
N VAL A 410 12.67 3.60 29.39
CA VAL A 410 13.85 4.04 28.65
C VAL A 410 14.78 4.85 29.55
N HIS A 411 16.04 4.44 29.60
CA HIS A 411 17.13 5.15 30.27
C HIS A 411 18.27 5.34 29.27
N VAL A 412 18.59 6.59 28.95
CA VAL A 412 19.67 6.91 28.03
C VAL A 412 20.88 7.39 28.84
N THR A 413 22.01 6.73 28.65
CA THR A 413 23.26 7.14 29.28
C THR A 413 23.95 8.18 28.41
N PRO A 414 24.17 9.40 28.95
CA PRO A 414 24.91 10.42 28.22
C PRO A 414 26.34 10.00 27.90
N CYS A 415 26.81 10.29 26.70
CA CYS A 415 28.20 10.11 26.31
C CYS A 415 28.72 11.34 25.56
N LYS A 416 30.06 11.53 25.58
CA LYS A 416 30.71 12.62 24.85
C LYS A 416 30.68 12.29 23.34
N PRO A 417 30.57 13.33 22.49
CA PRO A 417 30.68 13.17 21.05
C PRO A 417 32.07 12.67 20.65
N THR A 418 32.16 11.92 19.58
CA THR A 418 33.42 11.40 19.01
C THR A 418 34.23 12.55 18.43
N GLN A 419 33.59 13.47 17.73
CA GLN A 419 34.18 14.70 17.19
C GLN A 419 33.22 15.87 17.41
N SER A 420 33.79 17.08 17.47
CA SER A 420 33.02 18.32 17.57
C SER A 420 33.71 19.49 16.87
N VAL A 421 32.90 20.36 16.26
CA VAL A 421 33.31 21.66 15.74
C VAL A 421 32.43 22.72 16.38
N ARG A 422 33.01 23.73 17.00
CA ARG A 422 32.31 24.83 17.65
C ARG A 422 32.76 26.15 17.08
N LYS A 423 31.83 27.01 16.71
CA LYS A 423 32.01 28.39 16.25
C LYS A 423 30.94 29.25 16.92
N ASP A 424 31.07 30.57 16.80
CA ASP A 424 30.16 31.52 17.45
C ASP A 424 28.66 31.27 17.13
N LYS A 425 28.38 30.86 15.89
CA LYS A 425 26.99 30.68 15.40
C LYS A 425 26.55 29.24 15.30
N TYR A 426 27.45 28.27 15.40
CA TYR A 426 27.09 26.89 15.28
C TYR A 426 27.99 25.93 16.04
N SER A 427 27.40 24.81 16.44
CA SER A 427 28.14 23.64 16.94
C SER A 427 27.68 22.41 16.18
N ILE A 428 28.62 21.57 15.74
CA ILE A 428 28.29 20.26 15.15
C ILE A 428 29.00 19.13 15.90
N TYR A 429 28.31 18.03 16.11
CA TYR A 429 28.75 16.90 16.92
C TYR A 429 28.56 15.58 16.19
N GLU A 430 29.59 14.70 16.27
CA GLU A 430 29.50 13.34 15.73
C GLU A 430 29.09 12.38 16.84
N GLY A 431 27.98 11.62 16.62
CA GLY A 431 27.48 10.57 17.48
C GLY A 431 25.96 10.47 17.51
N ASP A 432 25.44 9.57 18.37
CA ASP A 432 24.00 9.38 18.55
C ASP A 432 23.42 10.58 19.32
N CYS A 433 22.39 11.20 18.74
CA CYS A 433 21.73 12.37 19.33
C CYS A 433 21.17 12.06 20.74
N CYS A 434 20.64 10.85 20.97
CA CYS A 434 20.12 10.45 22.28
C CYS A 434 21.19 10.55 23.37
N ASN A 435 22.38 10.07 23.08
CA ASN A 435 23.48 10.02 24.04
C ASN A 435 24.17 11.38 24.21
N ILE A 436 24.33 12.15 23.13
CA ILE A 436 25.07 13.40 23.13
C ILE A 436 24.29 14.55 23.77
N LEU A 437 22.98 14.63 23.58
CA LEU A 437 22.15 15.75 24.08
C LEU A 437 22.32 16.03 25.58
N GLY A 438 22.60 15.01 26.38
CA GLY A 438 22.90 15.18 27.81
C GLY A 438 24.25 15.83 28.11
N CYS A 439 25.18 15.83 27.14
CA CYS A 439 26.55 16.32 27.30
C CYS A 439 26.83 17.68 26.66
N ILE A 440 25.94 18.18 25.79
CA ILE A 440 26.12 19.47 25.13
C ILE A 440 25.66 20.63 26.02
N PRO A 441 26.39 21.77 26.04
CA PRO A 441 26.09 22.91 26.91
C PRO A 441 24.98 23.80 26.35
N GLU A 442 24.66 23.70 25.04
CA GLU A 442 23.75 24.61 24.35
C GLU A 442 22.33 24.48 24.91
N LYS A 443 21.66 25.63 25.06
CA LYS A 443 20.25 25.73 25.34
C LYS A 443 19.45 25.70 24.03
N LEU A 444 18.41 24.87 23.96
CA LEU A 444 17.66 24.64 22.75
C LEU A 444 16.28 25.29 22.82
N SER A 445 16.04 26.32 22.04
CA SER A 445 14.73 26.95 21.90
C SER A 445 13.86 26.27 20.83
N ALA A 446 14.49 25.64 19.86
CA ALA A 446 13.78 24.90 18.81
C ALA A 446 14.58 23.69 18.32
N ALA A 447 13.88 22.76 17.68
CA ALA A 447 14.49 21.70 16.90
C ALA A 447 13.80 21.61 15.54
N ILE A 448 14.54 21.24 14.50
CA ILE A 448 14.02 20.97 13.16
C ILE A 448 14.76 19.81 12.55
N THR A 449 14.05 18.91 11.89
CA THR A 449 14.67 17.83 11.15
C THR A 449 13.73 17.18 10.13
N SER A 450 14.33 16.47 9.18
CA SER A 450 13.73 15.38 8.43
C SER A 450 14.44 14.10 8.87
N PRO A 451 13.84 13.28 9.74
CA PRO A 451 14.51 12.11 10.29
C PRO A 451 14.76 11.06 9.21
N PRO A 452 15.60 10.06 9.46
CA PRO A 452 15.69 8.91 8.56
C PRO A 452 14.32 8.20 8.49
N TYR A 453 13.86 7.88 7.25
CA TYR A 453 12.59 7.16 7.04
C TYR A 453 12.82 5.66 7.06
N TYR A 454 11.86 4.92 7.64
CA TYR A 454 11.96 3.47 7.82
C TYR A 454 12.33 2.77 6.51
N ASN A 455 13.50 2.14 6.49
CA ASN A 455 14.05 1.33 5.38
C ASN A 455 13.97 2.00 3.99
N ALA A 456 13.95 3.33 3.95
CA ALA A 456 13.87 4.08 2.70
C ALA A 456 15.23 4.30 2.03
N ARG A 457 16.34 4.20 2.78
CA ARG A 457 17.70 4.42 2.31
C ARG A 457 18.66 3.42 2.95
N GLU A 458 19.86 3.30 2.40
CA GLU A 458 20.90 2.38 2.88
C GLU A 458 21.31 2.63 4.33
N TYR A 459 21.33 3.91 4.74
CA TYR A 459 21.68 4.32 6.11
C TYR A 459 20.49 4.28 7.08
N SER A 460 19.29 3.99 6.62
CA SER A 460 18.05 4.01 7.41
C SER A 460 17.40 2.62 7.46
N GLN A 461 18.11 1.65 8.04
CA GLN A 461 17.68 0.26 8.08
C GLN A 461 17.37 -0.20 9.51
N TRP A 462 16.17 -0.71 9.73
CA TRP A 462 15.74 -1.31 10.99
C TRP A 462 15.19 -2.72 10.73
N PRO A 463 15.38 -3.64 11.69
CA PRO A 463 14.89 -5.02 11.54
C PRO A 463 13.37 -5.09 11.35
N THR A 464 12.63 -4.23 12.06
CA THR A 464 11.16 -4.15 12.01
C THR A 464 10.69 -2.70 12.13
N LEU A 465 9.44 -2.43 11.75
CA LEU A 465 8.84 -1.11 11.95
C LEU A 465 8.81 -0.71 13.41
N ILE A 466 8.58 -1.66 14.32
CA ILE A 466 8.52 -1.33 15.75
C ILE A 466 9.90 -0.88 16.28
N CYS A 467 11.00 -1.46 15.79
CA CYS A 467 12.34 -1.01 16.13
C CYS A 467 12.57 0.45 15.67
N TYR A 468 12.10 0.80 14.48
CA TYR A 468 12.13 2.17 13.99
C TYR A 468 11.31 3.12 14.87
N LEU A 469 10.07 2.73 15.21
CA LEU A 469 9.20 3.58 16.03
C LEU A 469 9.76 3.78 17.45
N VAL A 470 10.37 2.75 18.03
CA VAL A 470 11.05 2.85 19.33
C VAL A 470 12.25 3.77 19.23
N ASP A 471 13.05 3.68 18.18
CA ASP A 471 14.21 4.56 17.97
C ASP A 471 13.79 6.04 17.85
N MET A 472 12.75 6.32 17.07
CA MET A 472 12.19 7.67 16.95
C MET A 472 11.55 8.15 18.25
N LEU A 473 10.91 7.27 19.02
CA LEU A 473 10.36 7.59 20.34
C LEU A 473 11.45 8.04 21.33
N VAL A 474 12.54 7.29 21.40
CA VAL A 474 13.65 7.61 22.30
C VAL A 474 14.32 8.90 21.89
N SER A 475 14.57 9.10 20.61
CA SER A 475 15.18 10.33 20.06
C SER A 475 14.30 11.55 20.36
N ALA A 476 13.01 11.47 20.08
CA ALA A 476 12.08 12.56 20.36
C ALA A 476 11.95 12.85 21.86
N LYS A 477 12.03 11.81 22.74
CA LYS A 477 12.03 11.98 24.19
C LYS A 477 13.27 12.74 24.68
N CYS A 478 14.46 12.37 24.20
CA CYS A 478 15.70 13.08 24.56
C CYS A 478 15.67 14.55 24.12
N ILE A 479 15.10 14.84 22.95
CA ILE A 479 14.93 16.21 22.48
C ILE A 479 13.89 16.95 23.32
N PHE A 480 12.77 16.30 23.68
CA PHE A 480 11.77 16.87 24.58
C PHE A 480 12.39 17.32 25.90
N ASP A 481 13.21 16.47 26.51
CA ASP A 481 13.82 16.77 27.80
C ASP A 481 14.81 17.95 27.72
N LYS A 482 15.53 18.05 26.59
CA LYS A 482 16.53 19.09 26.36
C LYS A 482 15.97 20.44 25.91
N LEU A 483 14.83 20.45 25.20
CA LEU A 483 14.16 21.67 24.77
C LEU A 483 13.69 22.51 25.95
N GLU A 484 13.78 23.82 25.81
CA GLU A 484 13.21 24.79 26.75
C GLU A 484 11.67 24.63 26.86
N LYS A 485 11.10 25.26 27.90
CA LYS A 485 9.69 25.08 28.25
C LYS A 485 8.73 25.52 27.13
N ASP A 486 9.04 26.57 26.42
CA ASP A 486 8.29 27.12 25.27
C ASP A 486 8.84 26.62 23.92
N GLY A 487 9.78 25.67 23.96
CA GLY A 487 10.44 25.12 22.79
C GLY A 487 9.51 24.41 21.82
N VAL A 488 9.87 24.49 20.54
CA VAL A 488 9.15 23.83 19.43
C VAL A 488 10.04 22.81 18.74
N TYR A 489 9.40 21.77 18.20
CA TYR A 489 10.07 20.79 17.35
C TYR A 489 9.35 20.69 16.01
N MET A 490 9.98 21.16 14.96
CA MET A 490 9.51 21.06 13.58
C MET A 490 10.02 19.75 12.97
N TYR A 491 9.10 18.87 12.58
CA TYR A 491 9.39 17.50 12.17
C TYR A 491 8.81 17.22 10.80
N ASN A 492 9.66 17.08 9.78
CA ASN A 492 9.26 16.76 8.42
C ASN A 492 9.28 15.25 8.20
N ILE A 493 8.16 14.68 7.78
CA ILE A 493 8.03 13.25 7.52
C ILE A 493 7.04 12.99 6.39
N GLY A 494 7.38 12.09 5.47
CA GLY A 494 6.48 11.58 4.44
C GLY A 494 6.08 10.14 4.68
N ASP A 495 4.90 9.79 4.19
CA ASP A 495 4.44 8.40 4.17
C ASP A 495 5.24 7.60 3.13
N ILE A 496 5.47 6.32 3.42
CA ILE A 496 6.25 5.43 2.55
C ILE A 496 5.32 4.51 1.79
N VAL A 497 5.53 4.44 0.48
CA VAL A 497 4.80 3.55 -0.43
C VAL A 497 5.63 2.31 -0.73
N GLY A 498 5.01 1.12 -0.70
CA GLY A 498 5.60 -0.10 -1.23
C GLY A 498 6.62 -0.79 -0.34
N GLN A 499 6.65 -0.50 0.96
CA GLN A 499 7.49 -1.22 1.91
C GLN A 499 6.83 -2.53 2.35
N ASP A 500 7.38 -3.66 1.92
CA ASP A 500 6.82 -5.00 2.16
C ASP A 500 7.09 -5.56 3.57
N ASN A 501 7.80 -4.81 4.42
CA ASN A 501 8.38 -5.40 5.62
C ASN A 501 7.41 -5.56 6.79
N VAL A 502 6.26 -4.92 6.78
CA VAL A 502 5.32 -4.96 7.91
C VAL A 502 3.90 -5.28 7.48
N PHE A 503 3.51 -4.80 6.33
CA PHE A 503 2.16 -4.97 5.81
C PHE A 503 2.22 -5.44 4.36
N VAL A 504 1.13 -6.00 3.91
CA VAL A 504 1.02 -6.58 2.59
C VAL A 504 0.72 -5.52 1.56
N SER A 505 1.51 -5.46 0.51
CA SER A 505 1.16 -4.67 -0.66
C SER A 505 0.04 -5.36 -1.45
N SER A 506 -1.04 -4.65 -1.70
CA SER A 506 -2.05 -5.05 -2.65
C SER A 506 -1.66 -4.56 -4.05
N HIS A 507 -1.78 -5.42 -5.06
CA HIS A 507 -1.60 -5.00 -6.45
C HIS A 507 -2.65 -3.96 -6.90
N MET A 508 -3.72 -3.82 -6.14
CA MET A 508 -4.88 -2.99 -6.48
C MET A 508 -4.92 -1.66 -5.74
N SER A 509 -4.10 -1.46 -4.72
CA SER A 509 -4.07 -0.23 -3.93
C SER A 509 -2.64 0.20 -3.62
N ASN A 510 -2.45 1.51 -3.45
CA ASN A 510 -1.20 2.08 -2.97
C ASN A 510 -1.17 2.00 -1.46
N LYS A 511 -0.85 0.84 -0.93
CA LYS A 511 -0.62 0.78 0.50
C LYS A 511 0.54 1.68 0.89
N ARG A 512 0.29 2.48 1.92
CA ARG A 512 1.29 3.37 2.52
C ARG A 512 1.51 2.98 3.99
N LEU A 513 2.72 3.18 4.46
CA LEU A 513 2.98 3.28 5.89
C LEU A 513 2.71 4.71 6.31
N MET A 514 1.76 4.90 7.22
CA MET A 514 1.36 6.21 7.72
C MET A 514 2.35 6.76 8.77
N LEU A 515 3.61 6.96 8.33
CA LEU A 515 4.68 7.41 9.24
C LEU A 515 4.35 8.76 9.89
N GLY A 516 3.60 9.62 9.19
CA GLY A 516 3.12 10.87 9.75
C GLY A 516 2.28 10.65 11.00
N PHE A 517 1.27 9.78 10.94
CA PHE A 517 0.40 9.49 12.11
C PHE A 517 1.11 8.71 13.21
N PHE A 518 2.02 7.80 12.87
CA PHE A 518 2.87 7.16 13.88
C PHE A 518 3.76 8.16 14.59
N SER A 519 4.32 9.13 13.88
CA SER A 519 5.10 10.21 14.49
C SER A 519 4.22 11.06 15.43
N MET A 520 3.01 11.43 15.02
CA MET A 520 2.08 12.15 15.90
C MET A 520 1.78 11.38 17.18
N LEU A 521 1.57 10.07 17.08
CA LEU A 521 1.38 9.20 18.24
C LEU A 521 2.58 9.24 19.19
N ILE A 522 3.80 9.11 18.65
CA ILE A 522 5.05 9.15 19.42
C ILE A 522 5.16 10.48 20.17
N PHE A 523 5.02 11.60 19.48
CA PHE A 523 5.15 12.92 20.07
C PHE A 523 4.09 13.19 21.16
N LYS A 524 2.85 12.73 20.92
CA LYS A 524 1.76 12.83 21.87
C LYS A 524 2.02 12.00 23.14
N LEU A 525 2.54 10.78 23.01
CA LEU A 525 2.88 9.93 24.16
C LEU A 525 3.98 10.54 25.03
N ILE A 526 4.94 11.23 24.43
CA ILE A 526 6.02 11.94 25.14
C ILE A 526 5.49 13.15 25.92
N GLY A 527 4.41 13.77 25.46
CA GLY A 527 3.83 14.96 26.07
C GLY A 527 3.91 16.23 25.20
N PHE A 528 4.29 16.12 23.95
CA PHE A 528 4.17 17.22 23.02
C PHE A 528 2.71 17.47 22.62
N HIS A 529 2.39 18.70 22.33
CA HIS A 529 1.14 19.12 21.70
C HIS A 529 1.42 19.46 20.24
N ILE A 530 0.52 19.05 19.35
CA ILE A 530 0.58 19.53 17.98
C ILE A 530 0.11 20.98 17.93
N LYS A 531 0.93 21.84 17.36
CA LYS A 531 0.64 23.25 17.17
C LYS A 531 0.03 23.47 15.80
N GLU A 532 0.65 22.91 14.77
CA GLU A 532 0.20 22.95 13.38
C GLU A 532 0.85 21.80 12.57
N ASN A 533 0.25 21.47 11.45
CA ASN A 533 0.80 20.59 10.45
C ASN A 533 0.80 21.34 9.12
N LEU A 534 1.97 21.75 8.69
CA LEU A 534 2.19 22.32 7.38
C LEU A 534 2.39 21.17 6.39
N ILE A 535 1.72 21.24 5.26
CA ILE A 535 1.86 20.25 4.19
C ILE A 535 2.85 20.81 3.16
N TRP A 536 3.96 20.13 3.01
CA TRP A 536 4.91 20.48 1.95
C TRP A 536 4.48 19.83 0.64
N ASP A 537 3.99 20.64 -0.29
CA ASP A 537 3.74 20.25 -1.66
C ASP A 537 5.04 20.24 -2.47
N LYS A 538 5.53 19.06 -2.80
CA LYS A 538 6.77 18.84 -3.58
C LYS A 538 6.53 18.87 -5.08
N GLY A 539 5.30 18.98 -5.53
CA GLY A 539 4.91 18.74 -6.91
C GLY A 539 4.97 17.26 -7.29
N GLU A 540 4.82 16.96 -8.56
CA GLU A 540 4.79 15.59 -9.09
C GLU A 540 6.20 15.01 -9.25
N VAL A 541 6.93 14.81 -8.16
CA VAL A 541 8.31 14.29 -8.19
C VAL A 541 8.41 12.77 -8.43
N GLN A 542 7.34 12.03 -8.18
CA GLN A 542 7.26 10.60 -8.43
C GLN A 542 6.30 10.31 -9.59
N SER A 543 6.81 10.41 -10.80
CA SER A 543 6.01 10.31 -12.03
C SER A 543 5.60 8.89 -12.44
N LYS A 544 5.91 7.85 -11.66
CA LYS A 544 5.46 6.48 -11.96
C LYS A 544 3.99 6.30 -11.61
N ARG A 545 3.16 6.98 -12.35
CA ARG A 545 1.74 6.70 -12.41
C ARG A 545 1.53 5.53 -13.35
N ASN A 546 0.73 4.55 -12.94
CA ASN A 546 0.19 3.58 -13.89
C ASN A 546 -0.75 4.34 -14.83
N SER A 547 -0.24 4.66 -16.02
CA SER A 547 -1.09 5.17 -17.10
C SER A 547 -2.03 4.05 -17.52
N THR A 548 -3.30 4.18 -17.24
CA THR A 548 -4.31 3.43 -17.96
C THR A 548 -5.09 4.42 -18.79
N ASP A 549 -5.29 4.09 -20.06
CA ASP A 549 -6.09 4.90 -20.98
C ASP A 549 -7.57 4.97 -20.60
N LYS A 550 -7.97 4.26 -19.53
CA LYS A 550 -9.35 4.16 -19.08
C LYS A 550 -9.47 4.57 -17.63
N PHE A 551 -10.22 5.62 -17.39
CA PHE A 551 -10.68 5.99 -16.04
C PHE A 551 -11.81 5.06 -15.61
N PHE A 552 -11.51 4.14 -14.71
CA PHE A 552 -12.42 3.08 -14.31
C PHE A 552 -12.25 2.77 -12.81
N PRO A 553 -13.31 2.40 -12.09
CA PRO A 553 -13.28 2.19 -10.65
C PRO A 553 -12.17 1.29 -10.17
N THR A 554 -11.77 1.57 -8.99
CA THR A 554 -10.62 1.21 -8.19
C THR A 554 -9.29 1.56 -8.83
N TYR A 555 -9.29 2.61 -9.62
CA TYR A 555 -8.09 3.15 -10.25
C TYR A 555 -7.54 4.41 -9.58
N VAL A 556 -8.01 4.78 -8.42
CA VAL A 556 -7.47 5.97 -7.76
C VAL A 556 -6.14 5.63 -7.12
N ARG A 557 -5.08 6.05 -7.80
CA ARG A 557 -3.71 6.03 -7.30
C ARG A 557 -3.16 7.44 -7.44
N PRO A 558 -3.43 8.30 -6.46
CA PRO A 558 -2.94 9.66 -6.54
C PRO A 558 -1.41 9.68 -6.53
N ILE A 559 -0.84 10.67 -7.22
CA ILE A 559 0.59 10.94 -7.13
C ILE A 559 0.85 11.50 -5.73
N ASN A 560 1.76 10.87 -4.99
CA ASN A 560 2.17 11.37 -3.69
C ASN A 560 3.00 12.66 -3.86
N CYS A 561 2.36 13.78 -3.58
CA CYS A 561 2.94 15.12 -3.74
C CYS A 561 3.31 15.78 -2.41
N TYR A 562 2.86 15.24 -1.28
CA TYR A 562 3.01 15.88 0.03
C TYR A 562 4.00 15.18 0.95
N GLU A 563 4.52 15.97 1.89
CA GLU A 563 5.06 15.51 3.17
C GLU A 563 4.47 16.36 4.30
N HIS A 564 4.35 15.78 5.48
CA HIS A 564 3.99 16.51 6.68
C HIS A 564 5.18 17.33 7.20
N ILE A 565 4.92 18.53 7.65
CA ILE A 565 5.85 19.32 8.48
C ILE A 565 5.09 19.64 9.76
N PHE A 566 5.19 18.76 10.73
CA PHE A 566 4.57 18.94 12.02
C PHE A 566 5.34 19.96 12.85
N VAL A 567 4.62 20.86 13.50
CA VAL A 567 5.16 21.75 14.52
C VAL A 567 4.61 21.29 15.88
N PHE A 568 5.46 20.65 16.64
CA PHE A 568 5.16 20.21 18.00
C PHE A 568 5.68 21.23 19.02
N CYS A 569 5.00 21.34 20.18
CA CYS A 569 5.41 22.24 21.27
C CYS A 569 5.22 21.57 22.61
N LYS A 570 6.07 21.90 23.59
CA LYS A 570 5.95 21.39 24.97
C LYS A 570 4.77 21.99 25.72
N GLN A 571 4.42 23.22 25.43
CA GLN A 571 3.25 23.91 25.95
C GLN A 571 2.32 24.30 24.81
N LYS A 572 1.01 24.15 25.00
CA LYS A 572 0.03 24.50 23.97
C LYS A 572 0.17 25.96 23.55
N GLN A 573 0.42 26.19 22.28
CA GLN A 573 0.62 27.50 21.67
C GLN A 573 -0.29 27.69 20.46
N LYS A 574 -0.55 28.94 20.06
CA LYS A 574 -1.34 29.24 18.85
C LYS A 574 -0.49 29.02 17.58
N PRO A 575 -1.09 28.59 16.48
CA PRO A 575 -0.44 28.55 15.16
C PRO A 575 0.19 29.91 14.78
N LYS A 576 1.28 29.86 14.01
CA LYS A 576 1.93 31.08 13.46
C LYS A 576 1.73 31.22 11.96
N TYR A 577 1.40 30.14 11.27
CA TYR A 577 1.15 30.16 9.85
C TYR A 577 -0.35 30.22 9.56
N SER A 578 -0.77 31.10 8.66
CA SER A 578 -2.15 31.19 8.17
C SER A 578 -2.44 30.21 7.04
N GLN A 579 -1.39 29.88 6.25
CA GLN A 579 -1.47 28.87 5.19
C GLN A 579 -0.87 27.57 5.68
N THR A 580 -1.60 26.46 5.46
CA THR A 580 -1.16 25.12 5.88
C THR A 580 -0.42 24.37 4.77
N ILE A 581 -0.48 24.83 3.51
CA ILE A 581 0.23 24.24 2.39
C ILE A 581 1.39 25.14 1.96
N CYS A 582 2.59 24.55 1.97
CA CYS A 582 3.83 25.20 1.58
C CYS A 582 4.33 24.59 0.27
N VAL A 583 4.44 25.40 -0.78
CA VAL A 583 4.86 24.94 -2.12
C VAL A 583 6.28 25.35 -2.40
N PHE A 584 7.18 24.39 -2.42
CA PHE A 584 8.56 24.60 -2.87
C PHE A 584 9.19 23.30 -3.41
N PRO A 585 10.12 23.38 -4.37
CA PRO A 585 10.67 22.20 -5.01
C PRO A 585 11.61 21.43 -4.07
N PRO A 586 11.68 20.09 -4.21
CA PRO A 586 12.71 19.30 -3.54
C PRO A 586 14.10 19.61 -4.12
N VAL A 587 15.14 19.28 -3.35
CA VAL A 587 16.52 19.50 -3.77
C VAL A 587 16.87 18.62 -4.97
N LYS A 588 17.38 19.23 -6.02
CA LYS A 588 17.95 18.51 -7.18
C LYS A 588 19.32 17.94 -6.80
N LYS A 589 19.40 16.64 -6.57
CA LYS A 589 20.62 15.95 -6.17
C LYS A 589 21.35 15.24 -7.31
N ILE A 590 20.74 15.15 -8.47
CA ILE A 590 21.26 14.43 -9.64
C ILE A 590 21.48 15.44 -10.77
N ASN A 591 22.67 15.42 -11.38
CA ASN A 591 22.96 16.21 -12.59
C ASN A 591 22.38 15.54 -13.85
N SER A 592 22.59 16.14 -15.02
CA SER A 592 22.13 15.63 -16.31
C SER A 592 22.72 14.26 -16.68
N LYS A 593 23.84 13.86 -16.05
CA LYS A 593 24.50 12.56 -16.24
C LYS A 593 24.05 11.50 -15.24
N GLY A 594 23.12 11.84 -14.31
CA GLY A 594 22.64 10.93 -13.28
C GLY A 594 23.55 10.79 -12.04
N GLU A 595 24.57 11.64 -11.92
CA GLU A 595 25.52 11.60 -10.80
C GLU A 595 24.98 12.41 -9.60
N ASN A 596 25.15 11.88 -8.38
CA ASN A 596 24.77 12.58 -7.15
C ASN A 596 25.82 13.68 -6.83
N ILE A 597 25.43 14.92 -7.11
CA ILE A 597 26.31 16.10 -6.94
C ILE A 597 26.43 16.59 -5.50
N LEU A 598 25.59 16.09 -4.58
CA LEU A 598 25.56 16.55 -3.20
C LEU A 598 26.22 15.56 -2.22
N GLY A 599 26.57 14.36 -2.68
CA GLY A 599 27.12 13.31 -1.83
C GLY A 599 26.17 12.78 -0.74
N HIS A 600 24.94 13.31 -0.65
CA HIS A 600 23.90 12.89 0.28
C HIS A 600 22.66 12.41 -0.49
N THR A 601 22.06 11.30 -0.04
CA THR A 601 20.99 10.64 -0.79
C THR A 601 19.61 11.26 -0.61
N ALA A 602 19.38 12.05 0.45
CA ALA A 602 18.10 12.67 0.76
C ALA A 602 18.22 14.03 1.46
N PRO A 603 18.86 15.05 0.84
CA PRO A 603 18.92 16.38 1.42
C PRO A 603 17.55 17.06 1.35
N TYR A 604 17.17 17.82 2.36
CA TYR A 604 15.99 18.68 2.31
C TYR A 604 16.35 20.14 1.97
N PRO A 605 15.38 20.92 1.43
CA PRO A 605 15.69 22.27 0.94
C PRO A 605 15.81 23.30 2.07
N ILE A 606 16.56 24.39 1.80
CA ILE A 606 16.68 25.54 2.70
C ILE A 606 15.30 26.14 3.03
N ASP A 607 14.36 26.13 2.06
CA ASP A 607 13.01 26.64 2.25
C ASP A 607 12.24 25.93 3.36
N LEU A 608 12.50 24.63 3.58
CA LEU A 608 11.95 23.90 4.71
C LEU A 608 12.51 24.44 6.04
N VAL A 609 13.83 24.68 6.11
CA VAL A 609 14.46 25.17 7.33
C VAL A 609 14.00 26.59 7.66
N LYS A 610 13.75 27.44 6.67
CA LYS A 610 13.21 28.80 6.90
C LYS A 610 11.89 28.82 7.66
N LEU A 611 11.10 27.75 7.57
CA LEU A 611 9.83 27.67 8.29
C LEU A 611 10.00 27.68 9.82
N ILE A 612 11.19 27.39 10.36
CA ILE A 612 11.44 27.46 11.81
C ILE A 612 11.62 28.90 12.31
N ILE A 613 12.01 29.83 11.43
CA ILE A 613 12.42 31.20 11.83
C ILE A 613 11.36 31.92 12.68
N PRO A 614 10.05 31.89 12.35
CA PRO A 614 9.03 32.55 13.18
C PRO A 614 8.92 31.98 14.60
N TYR A 615 9.48 30.81 14.86
CA TYR A 615 9.44 30.15 16.18
C TYR A 615 10.69 30.38 17.02
N ILE A 616 11.73 31.05 16.47
CA ILE A 616 12.92 31.40 17.21
C ILE A 616 12.60 32.66 18.02
N ASN A 617 12.54 32.50 19.34
CA ASN A 617 12.15 33.59 20.26
C ASN A 617 13.32 34.36 20.85
N ASP A 618 14.54 33.81 20.78
CA ASP A 618 15.73 34.37 21.42
C ASP A 618 17.01 34.07 20.60
N ASP A 619 17.75 35.12 20.24
CA ASP A 619 18.99 35.01 19.46
C ASP A 619 20.14 34.35 20.26
N THR A 620 19.96 34.13 21.56
CA THR A 620 20.97 33.49 22.42
C THR A 620 20.88 31.96 22.38
N ASN A 621 19.72 31.43 22.08
CA ASN A 621 19.43 29.99 22.09
C ASN A 621 19.67 29.37 20.71
N TYR A 622 19.86 28.06 20.70
CA TYR A 622 20.18 27.28 19.51
C TYR A 622 18.98 26.54 18.94
N VAL A 623 18.94 26.40 17.61
CA VAL A 623 18.08 25.50 16.87
C VAL A 623 18.82 24.19 16.63
N LEU A 624 18.27 23.08 17.11
CA LEU A 624 18.84 21.73 16.96
C LEU A 624 18.40 21.06 15.65
N ASP A 625 19.34 20.42 14.97
CA ASP A 625 19.07 19.35 14.00
C ASP A 625 19.69 18.04 14.52
N PRO A 626 18.88 17.10 15.02
CA PRO A 626 19.38 15.84 15.60
C PRO A 626 19.83 14.81 14.57
N PHE A 627 19.54 15.04 13.27
CA PHE A 627 19.92 14.20 12.14
C PHE A 627 20.49 15.08 11.02
N LEU A 628 21.63 15.72 11.29
CA LEU A 628 22.19 16.82 10.51
C LEU A 628 22.39 16.49 9.01
N GLY A 629 22.71 15.25 8.67
CA GLY A 629 22.94 14.80 7.30
C GLY A 629 24.00 15.65 6.60
N SER A 630 23.59 16.38 5.56
CA SER A 630 24.49 17.22 4.76
C SER A 630 24.67 18.64 5.28
N GLY A 631 24.16 18.99 6.45
CA GLY A 631 24.39 20.29 7.11
C GLY A 631 23.48 21.44 6.68
N THR A 632 22.33 21.15 6.01
CA THR A 632 21.45 22.21 5.48
C THR A 632 20.91 23.13 6.57
N THR A 633 20.61 22.63 7.75
CA THR A 633 20.10 23.42 8.88
C THR A 633 21.17 24.45 9.35
N VAL A 634 22.41 24.01 9.49
CA VAL A 634 23.53 24.90 9.92
C VAL A 634 23.82 25.96 8.87
N ILE A 635 23.89 25.57 7.60
CA ILE A 635 24.09 26.53 6.48
C ILE A 635 22.96 27.57 6.45
N THR A 636 21.73 27.16 6.72
CA THR A 636 20.60 28.10 6.80
C THR A 636 20.73 29.02 8.00
N GLY A 637 21.15 28.51 9.17
CA GLY A 637 21.42 29.34 10.36
C GLY A 637 22.46 30.42 10.12
N ILE A 638 23.57 30.07 9.46
CA ILE A 638 24.59 31.02 9.06
C ILE A 638 24.00 32.10 8.15
N LYS A 639 23.28 31.69 7.11
CA LYS A 639 22.71 32.60 6.10
C LYS A 639 21.62 33.52 6.65
N TYR A 640 20.79 33.05 7.57
CA TYR A 640 19.66 33.78 8.14
C TYR A 640 19.91 34.27 9.57
N ASN A 641 21.16 34.18 10.05
CA ASN A 641 21.65 34.74 11.30
C ASN A 641 20.99 34.21 12.56
N PHE A 642 20.86 32.90 12.69
CA PHE A 642 20.45 32.26 13.94
C PHE A 642 21.41 31.12 14.33
N LYS A 643 21.51 30.84 15.64
CA LYS A 643 22.43 29.84 16.17
C LYS A 643 21.91 28.41 15.96
N THR A 644 22.80 27.49 15.63
CA THR A 644 22.42 26.09 15.32
C THR A 644 23.31 25.08 16.02
N VAL A 645 22.69 23.95 16.39
CA VAL A 645 23.38 22.72 16.80
C VAL A 645 23.01 21.62 15.85
N GLY A 646 23.99 20.94 15.27
CA GLY A 646 23.78 19.75 14.43
C GLY A 646 24.40 18.52 15.05
N ILE A 647 23.69 17.38 15.02
CA ILE A 647 24.22 16.09 15.46
C ILE A 647 24.08 15.10 14.30
N GLU A 648 25.17 14.38 14.01
CA GLU A 648 25.20 13.36 12.94
C GLU A 648 25.87 12.08 13.45
N LEU A 649 25.17 10.96 13.29
CA LEU A 649 25.65 9.65 13.70
C LEU A 649 26.71 9.10 12.75
N ASN A 650 26.56 9.34 11.44
CA ASN A 650 27.40 8.77 10.41
C ASN A 650 28.64 9.63 10.15
N SER A 651 29.84 9.12 10.41
CA SER A 651 31.11 9.82 10.24
C SER A 651 31.32 10.39 8.83
N THR A 652 30.86 9.68 7.80
CA THR A 652 30.96 10.15 6.40
C THR A 652 30.09 11.37 6.16
N TYR A 653 28.85 11.37 6.66
CA TYR A 653 27.96 12.52 6.55
C TYR A 653 28.38 13.67 7.46
N PHE A 654 28.91 13.36 8.65
CA PHE A 654 29.53 14.40 9.51
C PHE A 654 30.67 15.14 8.77
N GLY A 655 31.57 14.38 8.14
CA GLY A 655 32.66 14.96 7.33
C GLY A 655 32.16 15.77 6.12
N LEU A 656 31.07 15.29 5.47
CA LEU A 656 30.43 16.03 4.38
C LEU A 656 29.80 17.35 4.89
N ALA A 657 29.05 17.30 5.97
CA ALA A 657 28.42 18.47 6.59
C ALA A 657 29.48 19.52 6.96
N LYS A 658 30.57 19.10 7.63
CA LYS A 658 31.68 19.97 8.02
C LYS A 658 32.24 20.72 6.82
N ARG A 659 32.61 20.04 5.74
CA ARG A 659 33.12 20.66 4.50
C ARG A 659 32.16 21.68 3.91
N ARG A 660 30.89 21.28 3.72
CA ARG A 660 29.88 22.16 3.15
C ARG A 660 29.58 23.40 3.99
N ILE A 661 29.65 23.29 5.31
CA ILE A 661 29.46 24.40 6.23
C ILE A 661 30.68 25.35 6.17
N GLU A 662 31.90 24.83 6.04
CA GLU A 662 33.12 25.61 5.91
C GLU A 662 33.21 26.36 4.57
N GLU A 663 32.56 25.83 3.51
CA GLU A 663 32.49 26.42 2.17
C GLU A 663 31.34 27.44 2.01
N SER A 664 30.39 27.51 2.94
CA SER A 664 29.21 28.37 2.89
C SER A 664 29.44 29.72 3.61
#